data_f1eeddfc778b8fc87c21a631b5bbf639
#
_entry.id   f1eeddfc778b8fc87c21a631b5bbf639
#
_cell.length_a   1.000
_cell.length_b   1.000
_cell.length_c   1.000
_cell.angle_alpha   90.00
_cell.angle_beta   90.00
_cell.angle_gamma   90.00
#
_symmetry.space_group_name_H-M   'P 1'
#
loop_
_entity.id
_entity.type
_entity.pdbx_description
1 polymer ?
#
loop_
_entity_poly.entity_id
_entity_poly.type
_entity_poly.pdbx_seq_one_letter_code
_entity_poly.pdbx_strand_id
1 'polypeptide(L)'
;MTLKELGIGQSARILTVGGEGALRQHFLDMGVIPKAEVTVIKFAPMGDPMELQVHGYELTLRLDDAAQIEVELIDSRSRKHEGPKKISNTAHPGLGEEGKYHVKGSGNPLPEGEKLTYALVGNQNCGKTTLFNQLTGSNQHVGNFPGVTVDRKDGSIKEHPDTSITDLPGIYSMSPYTNEEIVSRNFVLDNKPKAIINIVDATNIERNLYLTMQLLEMDIPMVIALNMMDEVTANSGSIDVNKIEGLLGVPVVPISAAKNQGVDELVRHAIHIAKYQERPGRQDFCDENDFGGAVHRCIHAVSHLIEDHAKLAGVPIRFAATKIIEGDALILEQLHLDENEKDAIEHLIVQMEKERGLDRSAAIADMRFTFIEKICESTVVKPKESRERIRSERIDRVLTGKYTAIPCFIVIMLAVFYLTFNVIGAGLQWLLEQGIGELTALTDKALTAAGVNEVLHGLVIDGIFQGVGSVLSFLPIIVTLFFFLSLMEDSGYIARVAFFMDKLLRKIGLSGRSIVPMLIGFGCTVPAVMATRTLPSERDRRMTILLTPFMSCSAKLPIYAFFVSAFFPKHGGLVMGGLYFLGIIVGILFAFIYRKTLFRGDAVPFVMELPNYRMPGAKNVCQLLWEKAKDFLQKAFTVILIATMLIWFLQSFDIHFNMVTDSKDSMLAAISSVIVPIFKPLGLGDWRICTSLISGLMAKESVVSTLEILFGGTVTTALTTLSAASLLVFSLLYSPCVAAIASIKRELGAKWAVSVVLLQCAIAWVAAFIVRIIGLLLM
;
A
#
# COMPACT_ATOMS: atom_id res chain seq x y z
N MET A 1 -1.45 17.95 31.78
CA MET A 1 -0.92 18.52 30.51
C MET A 1 -1.27 17.57 29.37
N THR A 2 -1.21 18.04 28.13
CA THR A 2 -1.47 17.17 26.97
C THR A 2 -0.18 16.53 26.44
N LEU A 3 -0.29 15.40 25.78
CA LEU A 3 0.85 14.69 25.17
C LEU A 3 1.59 15.58 24.14
N LYS A 4 0.87 16.49 23.48
CA LYS A 4 1.42 17.48 22.55
C LYS A 4 2.44 18.43 23.19
N GLU A 5 2.32 18.71 24.49
CA GLU A 5 3.16 19.66 25.22
C GLU A 5 4.49 19.05 25.68
N LEU A 6 4.68 17.74 25.53
CA LEU A 6 5.91 17.06 25.90
C LEU A 6 7.06 17.40 24.94
N GLY A 7 8.23 17.65 25.50
CA GLY A 7 9.47 17.83 24.76
C GLY A 7 10.18 16.52 24.42
N ILE A 8 11.12 16.58 23.47
CA ILE A 8 11.96 15.42 23.10
C ILE A 8 12.69 14.87 24.33
N GLY A 9 12.62 13.55 24.53
CA GLY A 9 13.25 12.82 25.65
C GLY A 9 12.47 12.91 26.96
N GLN A 10 11.34 13.61 27.02
CA GLN A 10 10.49 13.61 28.21
C GLN A 10 9.60 12.37 28.23
N SER A 11 9.43 11.80 29.42
CA SER A 11 8.54 10.67 29.69
C SER A 11 7.34 11.12 30.50
N ALA A 12 6.19 10.56 30.21
CA ALA A 12 4.95 10.84 30.92
C ALA A 12 4.08 9.59 31.02
N ARG A 13 3.16 9.59 31.96
CA ARG A 13 2.11 8.55 32.10
C ARG A 13 0.82 9.09 31.52
N ILE A 14 0.16 8.29 30.68
CA ILE A 14 -1.15 8.60 30.12
C ILE A 14 -2.19 8.55 31.24
N LEU A 15 -2.98 9.63 31.38
CA LEU A 15 -4.12 9.69 32.31
C LEU A 15 -5.40 9.32 31.59
N THR A 16 -5.68 10.01 30.47
CA THR A 16 -6.90 9.81 29.68
C THR A 16 -6.56 9.84 28.19
N VAL A 17 -7.28 9.04 27.40
CA VAL A 17 -7.23 9.04 25.94
C VAL A 17 -8.55 9.59 25.45
N GLY A 18 -8.55 10.83 24.98
CA GLY A 18 -9.72 11.49 24.42
C GLY A 18 -10.04 11.05 23.00
N GLY A 19 -11.06 11.69 22.42
CA GLY A 19 -11.61 11.33 21.12
C GLY A 19 -12.75 10.33 21.23
N GLU A 20 -13.41 10.04 20.11
CA GLU A 20 -14.57 9.16 20.02
C GLU A 20 -14.45 8.20 18.82
N GLY A 21 -15.21 7.10 18.86
CA GLY A 21 -15.37 6.18 17.75
C GLY A 21 -14.10 5.39 17.37
N ALA A 22 -14.01 5.00 16.11
CA ALA A 22 -12.99 4.07 15.59
C ALA A 22 -11.55 4.58 15.73
N LEU A 23 -11.33 5.89 15.71
CA LEU A 23 -9.99 6.47 15.88
C LEU A 23 -9.46 6.26 17.29
N ARG A 24 -10.29 6.54 18.31
CA ARG A 24 -9.94 6.30 19.70
C ARG A 24 -9.66 4.84 19.96
N GLN A 25 -10.51 3.95 19.44
CA GLN A 25 -10.29 2.50 19.53
C GLN A 25 -8.95 2.11 18.91
N HIS A 26 -8.61 2.68 17.77
CA HIS A 26 -7.33 2.43 17.12
C HIS A 26 -6.13 2.86 17.99
N PHE A 27 -6.20 3.99 18.70
CA PHE A 27 -5.15 4.38 19.64
C PHE A 27 -5.00 3.39 20.80
N LEU A 28 -6.13 2.92 21.36
CA LEU A 28 -6.13 1.91 22.40
C LEU A 28 -5.52 0.57 21.90
N ASP A 29 -5.91 0.13 20.71
CA ASP A 29 -5.38 -1.07 20.05
C ASP A 29 -3.88 -0.94 19.74
N MET A 30 -3.39 0.31 19.56
CA MET A 30 -1.99 0.64 19.39
C MET A 30 -1.24 0.85 20.73
N GLY A 31 -1.84 0.50 21.88
CA GLY A 31 -1.21 0.56 23.19
C GLY A 31 -1.13 1.97 23.79
N VAL A 32 -1.78 2.95 23.21
CA VAL A 32 -1.95 4.28 23.82
C VAL A 32 -3.12 4.17 24.78
N ILE A 33 -2.87 3.62 25.99
CA ILE A 33 -3.88 3.33 27.01
C ILE A 33 -3.61 4.11 28.31
N PRO A 34 -4.63 4.36 29.11
CA PRO A 34 -4.42 4.95 30.45
C PRO A 34 -3.43 4.13 31.26
N LYS A 35 -2.58 4.81 32.03
CA LYS A 35 -1.46 4.29 32.84
C LYS A 35 -0.22 3.87 32.03
N ALA A 36 -0.27 3.74 30.70
CA ALA A 36 0.93 3.46 29.90
C ALA A 36 1.94 4.60 30.00
N GLU A 37 3.21 4.24 29.99
CA GLU A 37 4.30 5.20 29.97
C GLU A 37 4.70 5.49 28.52
N VAL A 38 4.76 6.77 28.17
CA VAL A 38 5.14 7.24 26.85
C VAL A 38 6.36 8.15 26.94
N THR A 39 7.26 8.05 25.95
CA THR A 39 8.42 8.92 25.81
C THR A 39 8.46 9.52 24.43
N VAL A 40 8.65 10.84 24.33
CA VAL A 40 8.78 11.50 23.02
C VAL A 40 10.19 11.28 22.48
N ILE A 41 10.30 10.63 21.32
CA ILE A 41 11.57 10.34 20.66
C ILE A 41 12.01 11.51 19.78
N LYS A 42 11.17 11.94 18.87
CA LYS A 42 11.41 13.08 17.95
C LYS A 42 10.12 13.61 17.35
N PHE A 43 10.24 14.77 16.72
CA PHE A 43 9.20 15.31 15.85
C PHE A 43 9.63 15.19 14.39
N ALA A 44 8.67 15.07 13.48
CA ALA A 44 8.93 15.18 12.05
C ALA A 44 9.63 16.53 11.74
N PRO A 45 10.41 16.64 10.66
CA PRO A 45 11.17 17.83 10.32
C PRO A 45 10.34 19.14 10.30
N MET A 46 9.05 19.02 9.98
CA MET A 46 8.10 20.15 10.00
C MET A 46 7.40 20.34 11.36
N GLY A 47 7.81 19.61 12.40
CA GLY A 47 7.27 19.65 13.76
C GLY A 47 5.99 18.83 13.97
N ASP A 48 5.48 18.11 12.97
CA ASP A 48 4.28 17.28 13.02
C ASP A 48 4.35 16.25 11.88
N PRO A 49 4.11 14.95 12.13
CA PRO A 49 3.72 14.31 13.40
C PRO A 49 4.86 14.13 14.41
N MET A 50 4.52 13.69 15.62
CA MET A 50 5.47 13.29 16.67
C MET A 50 5.67 11.77 16.68
N GLU A 51 6.86 11.32 17.07
CA GLU A 51 7.21 9.92 17.29
C GLU A 51 7.36 9.64 18.77
N LEU A 52 6.68 8.61 19.23
CA LEU A 52 6.58 8.19 20.63
C LEU A 52 7.10 6.78 20.82
N GLN A 53 7.66 6.51 21.97
CA GLN A 53 7.90 5.16 22.45
C GLN A 53 6.83 4.81 23.50
N VAL A 54 6.14 3.68 23.30
CA VAL A 54 5.15 3.11 24.22
C VAL A 54 5.32 1.59 24.24
N HIS A 55 5.20 0.93 25.41
CA HIS A 55 5.41 -0.52 25.59
C HIS A 55 6.65 -1.10 24.88
N GLY A 56 7.69 -0.26 24.71
CA GLY A 56 8.97 -0.67 24.10
C GLY A 56 9.06 -0.60 22.58
N TYR A 57 8.02 -0.18 21.86
CA TYR A 57 8.02 0.07 20.42
C TYR A 57 7.73 1.54 20.08
N GLU A 58 7.97 1.93 18.84
CA GLU A 58 7.85 3.30 18.36
C GLU A 58 6.59 3.45 17.50
N LEU A 59 5.81 4.49 17.74
CA LEU A 59 4.67 4.85 16.92
C LEU A 59 4.62 6.35 16.66
N THR A 60 3.96 6.75 15.57
CA THR A 60 3.79 8.15 15.20
C THR A 60 2.37 8.61 15.44
N LEU A 61 2.21 9.80 16.03
CA LEU A 61 0.93 10.47 16.25
C LEU A 61 0.96 11.89 15.71
N ARG A 62 -0.16 12.36 15.15
CA ARG A 62 -0.33 13.78 14.82
C ARG A 62 -0.44 14.61 16.09
N LEU A 63 0.02 15.86 16.04
CA LEU A 63 -0.10 16.77 17.19
C LEU A 63 -1.55 17.10 17.56
N ASP A 64 -2.46 17.06 16.59
CA ASP A 64 -3.87 17.30 16.84
C ASP A 64 -4.49 16.12 17.62
N ASP A 65 -4.06 14.89 17.34
CA ASP A 65 -4.46 13.69 18.07
C ASP A 65 -3.79 13.64 19.45
N ALA A 66 -2.50 13.99 19.54
CA ALA A 66 -1.76 14.09 20.80
C ALA A 66 -2.32 15.16 21.76
N ALA A 67 -2.98 16.18 21.23
CA ALA A 67 -3.65 17.21 22.04
C ALA A 67 -4.88 16.69 22.79
N GLN A 68 -5.43 15.53 22.38
CA GLN A 68 -6.58 14.90 23.03
C GLN A 68 -6.17 13.90 24.13
N ILE A 69 -4.86 13.64 24.30
CA ILE A 69 -4.34 12.69 25.28
C ILE A 69 -3.77 13.44 26.44
N GLU A 70 -4.36 13.25 27.64
CA GLU A 70 -3.86 13.86 28.85
C GLU A 70 -2.77 13.00 29.49
N VAL A 71 -1.70 13.65 29.95
CA VAL A 71 -0.54 12.98 30.52
C VAL A 71 -0.01 13.68 31.77
N GLU A 72 0.66 12.91 32.61
CA GLU A 72 1.38 13.37 33.80
C GLU A 72 2.87 13.08 33.65
N LEU A 73 3.73 14.10 33.86
CA LEU A 73 5.19 13.95 33.78
C LEU A 73 5.71 12.94 34.80
N ILE A 74 6.59 12.07 34.35
CA ILE A 74 7.31 11.11 35.20
C ILE A 74 8.78 11.49 35.21
N ASP A 75 9.36 11.54 36.41
CA ASP A 75 10.81 11.73 36.56
C ASP A 75 11.53 10.43 36.22
N SER A 76 12.18 10.38 35.06
CA SER A 76 12.83 9.19 34.49
C SER A 76 14.00 8.64 35.30
N ARG A 77 14.35 9.27 36.46
CA ARG A 77 15.51 8.93 37.26
C ARG A 77 15.33 7.76 38.26
N SER A 78 14.13 7.19 38.39
CA SER A 78 13.84 6.26 39.51
C SER A 78 13.77 4.77 39.16
N ARG A 79 13.95 4.33 37.92
CA ARG A 79 13.99 2.89 37.60
C ARG A 79 15.41 2.35 37.54
N LYS A 80 15.85 1.67 38.62
CA LYS A 80 16.86 0.62 38.53
C LYS A 80 16.23 -0.56 37.79
N HIS A 81 16.51 -0.70 36.48
CA HIS A 81 16.24 -1.96 35.80
C HIS A 81 17.06 -3.06 36.48
N GLU A 82 16.40 -3.99 37.12
CA GLU A 82 17.02 -5.28 37.43
C GLU A 82 17.55 -5.86 36.13
N GLY A 83 18.81 -6.29 36.12
CA GLY A 83 19.45 -6.83 34.93
C GLY A 83 18.69 -8.06 34.42
N PRO A 84 18.74 -8.34 33.12
CA PRO A 84 18.00 -9.43 32.50
C PRO A 84 18.36 -10.76 33.18
N LYS A 85 17.34 -11.48 33.68
CA LYS A 85 17.51 -12.87 34.14
C LYS A 85 17.95 -13.69 32.91
N LYS A 86 19.04 -14.46 33.03
CA LYS A 86 19.43 -15.40 31.97
C LYS A 86 18.35 -16.46 31.83
N ILE A 87 17.70 -16.49 30.68
CA ILE A 87 16.76 -17.55 30.29
C ILE A 87 17.58 -18.64 29.59
N SER A 88 17.41 -19.90 30.01
CA SER A 88 18.02 -21.03 29.30
C SER A 88 17.30 -21.21 27.95
N ASN A 89 18.06 -21.22 26.88
CA ASN A 89 17.52 -21.62 25.57
C ASN A 89 17.26 -23.12 25.58
N THR A 90 16.05 -23.52 25.94
CA THR A 90 15.60 -24.89 25.77
C THR A 90 15.20 -25.08 24.31
N ALA A 91 15.68 -26.14 23.65
CA ALA A 91 15.30 -26.45 22.29
C ALA A 91 13.79 -26.69 22.23
N HIS A 92 13.15 -26.25 21.12
CA HIS A 92 11.74 -26.50 20.88
C HIS A 92 11.52 -28.02 20.79
N PRO A 93 10.51 -28.60 21.48
CA PRO A 93 10.32 -30.05 21.54
C PRO A 93 9.91 -30.70 20.20
N GLY A 94 9.59 -29.90 19.19
CA GLY A 94 9.05 -30.39 17.92
C GLY A 94 7.60 -30.84 18.05
N LEU A 95 7.10 -31.54 17.03
CA LEU A 95 5.78 -32.18 17.04
C LEU A 95 5.70 -33.39 17.98
N GLY A 96 6.59 -33.52 18.95
CA GLY A 96 6.65 -34.69 19.80
C GLY A 96 5.27 -35.15 20.24
N GLU A 97 4.91 -36.41 19.93
CA GLU A 97 3.64 -37.02 20.36
C GLU A 97 3.46 -37.02 21.87
N GLU A 98 4.50 -36.70 22.60
CA GLU A 98 4.59 -36.52 24.03
C GLU A 98 4.64 -35.05 24.46
N GLY A 99 4.51 -34.11 23.50
CA GLY A 99 4.52 -32.67 23.78
C GLY A 99 3.31 -32.24 24.62
N LYS A 100 3.53 -31.32 25.53
CA LYS A 100 2.53 -30.77 26.44
C LYS A 100 1.33 -30.13 25.74
N TYR A 101 1.45 -29.83 24.45
CA TYR A 101 0.54 -29.00 23.63
C TYR A 101 -0.17 -29.78 22.55
N HIS A 102 0.27 -31.01 22.24
CA HIS A 102 -0.37 -31.92 21.28
C HIS A 102 -0.75 -33.20 22.02
N VAL A 103 -1.88 -33.17 22.75
CA VAL A 103 -2.38 -34.33 23.45
C VAL A 103 -2.95 -35.30 22.42
N LYS A 104 -2.37 -36.49 22.31
CA LYS A 104 -2.85 -37.54 21.41
C LYS A 104 -4.32 -37.85 21.66
N GLY A 105 -5.16 -37.67 20.64
CA GLY A 105 -6.61 -37.90 20.73
C GLY A 105 -7.44 -36.70 21.21
N SER A 106 -6.85 -35.52 21.40
CA SER A 106 -7.62 -34.29 21.56
C SER A 106 -8.07 -33.74 20.20
N GLY A 107 -9.27 -33.17 20.14
CA GLY A 107 -9.80 -32.58 18.92
C GLY A 107 -10.80 -33.47 18.16
N ASN A 108 -11.38 -32.91 17.09
CA ASN A 108 -12.26 -33.63 16.15
C ASN A 108 -11.53 -33.74 14.79
N PRO A 109 -10.83 -34.84 14.52
CA PRO A 109 -10.07 -34.97 13.27
C PRO A 109 -10.99 -34.85 12.05
N LEU A 110 -10.54 -34.10 11.06
CA LEU A 110 -11.24 -33.96 9.78
C LEU A 110 -11.25 -35.27 9.01
N PRO A 111 -12.26 -35.52 8.17
CA PRO A 111 -12.30 -36.68 7.27
C PRO A 111 -11.05 -36.75 6.37
N GLU A 112 -10.60 -37.97 6.05
CA GLU A 112 -9.47 -38.13 5.13
C GLU A 112 -9.80 -37.58 3.73
N GLY A 113 -8.90 -36.73 3.19
CA GLY A 113 -9.05 -36.10 1.88
C GLY A 113 -9.76 -34.74 1.92
N GLU A 114 -10.17 -34.23 3.08
CA GLU A 114 -10.71 -32.89 3.17
C GLU A 114 -9.60 -31.86 2.95
N LYS A 115 -9.88 -30.83 2.12
CA LYS A 115 -8.93 -29.77 1.82
C LYS A 115 -8.67 -28.91 3.04
N LEU A 116 -7.40 -28.75 3.43
CA LEU A 116 -6.99 -27.92 4.54
C LEU A 116 -6.86 -26.46 4.09
N THR A 117 -7.62 -25.57 4.72
CA THR A 117 -7.62 -24.14 4.41
C THR A 117 -6.97 -23.34 5.54
N TYR A 118 -6.05 -22.45 5.19
CA TYR A 118 -5.29 -21.62 6.13
C TYR A 118 -5.49 -20.15 5.85
N ALA A 119 -5.59 -19.36 6.91
CA ALA A 119 -5.42 -17.91 6.88
C ALA A 119 -4.04 -17.54 7.41
N LEU A 120 -3.26 -16.80 6.63
CA LEU A 120 -1.98 -16.25 7.06
C LEU A 120 -2.24 -14.86 7.60
N VAL A 121 -2.08 -14.65 8.91
CA VAL A 121 -2.40 -13.41 9.61
C VAL A 121 -1.16 -12.86 10.32
N GLY A 122 -1.05 -11.56 10.44
CA GLY A 122 0.04 -10.92 11.19
C GLY A 122 0.10 -9.42 10.95
N ASN A 123 0.88 -8.73 11.75
CA ASN A 123 1.05 -7.28 11.68
C ASN A 123 1.72 -6.86 10.36
N GLN A 124 1.67 -5.56 10.07
CA GLN A 124 2.47 -5.00 8.97
C GLN A 124 3.96 -5.20 9.31
N ASN A 125 4.76 -5.49 8.29
CA ASN A 125 6.23 -5.68 8.39
C ASN A 125 6.70 -6.89 9.23
N CYS A 126 5.84 -7.78 9.71
CA CYS A 126 6.23 -9.00 10.44
C CYS A 126 6.88 -10.09 9.55
N GLY A 127 6.97 -9.88 8.24
CA GLY A 127 7.55 -10.84 7.28
C GLY A 127 6.53 -11.79 6.64
N LYS A 128 5.23 -11.47 6.66
CA LYS A 128 4.12 -12.28 6.16
C LYS A 128 4.28 -12.68 4.69
N THR A 129 4.50 -11.71 3.79
CA THR A 129 4.69 -11.98 2.36
C THR A 129 5.94 -12.83 2.10
N THR A 130 7.00 -12.65 2.88
CA THR A 130 8.20 -13.48 2.77
C THR A 130 7.89 -14.94 3.13
N LEU A 131 7.17 -15.16 4.23
CA LEU A 131 6.75 -16.50 4.63
C LEU A 131 5.79 -17.12 3.62
N PHE A 132 4.80 -16.37 3.14
CA PHE A 132 3.87 -16.83 2.09
C PHE A 132 4.62 -17.32 0.84
N ASN A 133 5.61 -16.57 0.37
CA ASN A 133 6.44 -16.94 -0.76
C ASN A 133 7.30 -18.19 -0.49
N GLN A 134 7.76 -18.38 0.74
CA GLN A 134 8.49 -19.61 1.12
C GLN A 134 7.56 -20.82 1.15
N LEU A 135 6.35 -20.68 1.68
CA LEU A 135 5.36 -21.74 1.77
C LEU A 135 4.82 -22.16 0.40
N THR A 136 4.49 -21.21 -0.47
CA THR A 136 3.78 -21.49 -1.74
C THR A 136 4.70 -21.60 -2.97
N GLY A 137 5.84 -20.93 -2.97
CA GLY A 137 6.74 -20.89 -4.13
C GLY A 137 6.09 -20.24 -5.35
N SER A 138 6.03 -20.96 -6.48
CA SER A 138 5.41 -20.51 -7.74
C SER A 138 3.90 -20.74 -7.82
N ASN A 139 3.31 -21.47 -6.87
CA ASN A 139 1.90 -21.85 -6.87
C ASN A 139 1.03 -20.79 -6.23
N GLN A 140 0.95 -19.60 -6.84
CA GLN A 140 0.21 -18.47 -6.32
C GLN A 140 -0.82 -17.98 -7.33
N HIS A 141 -2.00 -17.58 -6.82
CA HIS A 141 -3.04 -16.89 -7.55
C HIS A 141 -3.25 -15.51 -6.94
N VAL A 142 -3.16 -14.46 -7.74
CA VAL A 142 -3.36 -13.09 -7.30
C VAL A 142 -4.70 -12.58 -7.81
N GLY A 143 -5.51 -12.05 -6.93
CA GLY A 143 -6.82 -11.45 -7.22
C GLY A 143 -7.13 -10.34 -6.25
N ASN A 144 -8.39 -9.94 -6.15
CA ASN A 144 -8.85 -9.02 -5.11
C ASN A 144 -9.87 -9.73 -4.23
N PHE A 145 -9.98 -9.31 -2.97
CA PHE A 145 -11.09 -9.75 -2.13
C PHE A 145 -12.43 -9.27 -2.71
N PRO A 146 -13.51 -10.06 -2.60
CA PRO A 146 -14.81 -9.69 -3.15
C PRO A 146 -15.30 -8.34 -2.62
N GLY A 147 -15.76 -7.46 -3.53
CA GLY A 147 -16.35 -6.16 -3.17
C GLY A 147 -15.38 -5.06 -2.74
N VAL A 148 -14.09 -5.35 -2.63
CA VAL A 148 -13.06 -4.39 -2.23
C VAL A 148 -11.83 -4.45 -3.14
N THR A 149 -11.00 -3.42 -3.09
CA THR A 149 -9.79 -3.31 -3.91
C THR A 149 -8.52 -3.75 -3.17
N VAL A 150 -8.68 -4.58 -2.15
CA VAL A 150 -7.58 -5.18 -1.39
C VAL A 150 -7.10 -6.42 -2.13
N ASP A 151 -5.79 -6.53 -2.35
CA ASP A 151 -5.18 -7.66 -3.05
C ASP A 151 -5.34 -8.95 -2.22
N ARG A 152 -5.74 -10.03 -2.89
CA ARG A 152 -5.84 -11.37 -2.35
C ARG A 152 -4.80 -12.26 -3.02
N LYS A 153 -4.02 -12.98 -2.23
CA LYS A 153 -3.08 -13.99 -2.70
C LYS A 153 -3.44 -15.32 -2.10
N ASP A 154 -3.72 -16.28 -2.95
CA ASP A 154 -3.98 -17.67 -2.59
C ASP A 154 -2.89 -18.56 -3.15
N GLY A 155 -2.58 -19.65 -2.46
CA GLY A 155 -1.64 -20.64 -2.92
C GLY A 155 -1.82 -21.99 -2.22
N SER A 156 -1.16 -23.03 -2.71
CA SER A 156 -1.00 -24.30 -2.00
C SER A 156 0.38 -24.37 -1.37
N ILE A 157 0.47 -24.97 -0.19
CA ILE A 157 1.76 -25.22 0.46
C ILE A 157 2.56 -26.23 -0.39
N LYS A 158 3.85 -25.99 -0.57
CA LYS A 158 4.74 -26.90 -1.29
C LYS A 158 4.63 -28.33 -0.72
N GLU A 159 4.67 -29.32 -1.61
CA GLU A 159 4.55 -30.74 -1.26
C GLU A 159 3.19 -31.16 -0.67
N HIS A 160 2.28 -30.19 -0.44
CA HIS A 160 0.93 -30.44 0.10
C HIS A 160 -0.14 -29.82 -0.80
N PRO A 161 -0.47 -30.44 -1.96
CA PRO A 161 -1.42 -29.88 -2.93
C PRO A 161 -2.87 -29.84 -2.43
N ASP A 162 -3.19 -30.59 -1.40
CA ASP A 162 -4.47 -30.64 -0.69
C ASP A 162 -4.69 -29.46 0.27
N THR A 163 -3.73 -28.54 0.35
CA THR A 163 -3.80 -27.33 1.16
C THR A 163 -4.19 -26.09 0.35
N SER A 164 -4.76 -25.11 1.02
CA SER A 164 -4.99 -23.77 0.46
C SER A 164 -4.67 -22.72 1.52
N ILE A 165 -3.72 -21.87 1.25
CA ILE A 165 -3.34 -20.76 2.14
C ILE A 165 -3.68 -19.43 1.49
N THR A 166 -4.35 -18.54 2.24
CA THR A 166 -4.69 -17.18 1.83
C THR A 166 -3.85 -16.19 2.62
N ASP A 167 -3.08 -15.33 1.93
CA ASP A 167 -2.36 -14.22 2.56
C ASP A 167 -3.33 -13.08 2.82
N LEU A 168 -3.60 -12.78 4.11
CA LEU A 168 -4.45 -11.68 4.52
C LEU A 168 -3.64 -10.38 4.62
N PRO A 169 -4.26 -9.21 4.45
CA PRO A 169 -3.61 -7.93 4.69
C PRO A 169 -2.93 -7.86 6.06
N GLY A 170 -1.86 -7.06 6.17
CA GLY A 170 -1.22 -6.80 7.46
C GLY A 170 -2.08 -5.90 8.32
N ILE A 171 -2.51 -6.39 9.49
CA ILE A 171 -3.42 -5.69 10.39
C ILE A 171 -2.83 -5.62 11.80
N TYR A 172 -3.27 -4.65 12.58
CA TYR A 172 -2.85 -4.50 13.97
C TYR A 172 -3.89 -4.99 14.96
N SER A 173 -5.15 -4.99 14.57
CA SER A 173 -6.27 -5.50 15.38
C SER A 173 -7.39 -6.02 14.49
N MET A 174 -8.36 -6.69 15.11
CA MET A 174 -9.62 -7.12 14.47
C MET A 174 -10.73 -6.08 14.58
N SER A 175 -10.39 -4.84 14.98
CA SER A 175 -11.34 -3.73 15.03
C SER A 175 -11.54 -3.13 13.63
N PRO A 176 -12.77 -2.74 13.24
CA PRO A 176 -13.10 -2.32 11.87
C PRO A 176 -12.70 -0.86 11.61
N TYR A 177 -11.39 -0.55 11.63
CA TYR A 177 -10.88 0.79 11.42
C TYR A 177 -10.46 1.05 9.97
N THR A 178 -9.78 0.09 9.35
CA THR A 178 -9.35 0.17 7.94
C THR A 178 -10.04 -0.90 7.10
N ASN A 179 -10.08 -0.71 5.76
CA ASN A 179 -10.59 -1.75 4.86
C ASN A 179 -9.82 -3.07 4.97
N GLU A 180 -8.53 -3.01 5.27
CA GLU A 180 -7.66 -4.17 5.45
C GLU A 180 -8.08 -4.99 6.68
N GLU A 181 -8.39 -4.31 7.79
CA GLU A 181 -8.88 -4.95 9.02
C GLU A 181 -10.28 -5.54 8.84
N ILE A 182 -11.19 -4.81 8.17
CA ILE A 182 -12.52 -5.32 7.85
C ILE A 182 -12.45 -6.57 6.98
N VAL A 183 -11.61 -6.56 5.93
CA VAL A 183 -11.44 -7.71 5.03
C VAL A 183 -10.87 -8.91 5.76
N SER A 184 -9.82 -8.73 6.56
CA SER A 184 -9.17 -9.80 7.31
C SER A 184 -10.13 -10.41 8.34
N ARG A 185 -10.86 -9.57 9.07
CA ARG A 185 -11.88 -9.99 10.04
C ARG A 185 -13.00 -10.80 9.37
N ASN A 186 -13.60 -10.25 8.29
CA ASN A 186 -14.69 -10.92 7.59
C ASN A 186 -14.23 -12.24 6.98
N PHE A 187 -12.99 -12.29 6.42
CA PHE A 187 -12.45 -13.54 5.92
C PHE A 187 -12.37 -14.63 6.99
N VAL A 188 -11.90 -14.29 8.19
CA VAL A 188 -11.77 -15.26 9.28
C VAL A 188 -13.13 -15.69 9.80
N LEU A 189 -14.09 -14.77 9.94
CA LEU A 189 -15.44 -15.06 10.45
C LEU A 189 -16.31 -15.82 9.44
N ASP A 190 -16.29 -15.41 8.15
CA ASP A 190 -17.20 -15.93 7.14
C ASP A 190 -16.66 -17.21 6.49
N ASN A 191 -15.37 -17.23 6.13
CA ASN A 191 -14.76 -18.38 5.44
C ASN A 191 -14.31 -19.48 6.39
N LYS A 192 -14.22 -19.21 7.70
CA LYS A 192 -13.88 -20.17 8.75
C LYS A 192 -12.73 -21.09 8.34
N PRO A 193 -11.50 -20.55 8.16
CA PRO A 193 -10.36 -21.39 7.78
C PRO A 193 -10.15 -22.50 8.77
N LYS A 194 -9.66 -23.67 8.31
CA LYS A 194 -9.42 -24.83 9.18
C LYS A 194 -8.31 -24.58 10.21
N ALA A 195 -7.38 -23.66 9.89
CA ALA A 195 -6.40 -23.18 10.85
C ALA A 195 -5.87 -21.80 10.46
N ILE A 196 -5.32 -21.09 11.44
CA ILE A 196 -4.64 -19.80 11.29
C ILE A 196 -3.13 -20.02 11.49
N ILE A 197 -2.33 -19.46 10.58
CA ILE A 197 -0.89 -19.27 10.77
C ILE A 197 -0.69 -17.80 11.14
N ASN A 198 -0.44 -17.54 12.42
CA ASN A 198 -0.24 -16.18 12.92
C ASN A 198 1.26 -15.86 12.96
N ILE A 199 1.71 -14.85 12.21
CA ILE A 199 3.10 -14.42 12.17
C ILE A 199 3.32 -13.30 13.18
N VAL A 200 4.26 -13.53 14.09
CA VAL A 200 4.66 -12.60 15.15
C VAL A 200 6.11 -12.19 14.93
N ASP A 201 6.39 -10.89 14.88
CA ASP A 201 7.75 -10.36 14.85
C ASP A 201 8.36 -10.46 16.26
N ALA A 202 9.35 -11.33 16.42
CA ALA A 202 10.04 -11.57 17.68
C ALA A 202 10.83 -10.34 18.18
N THR A 203 11.16 -9.39 17.31
CA THR A 203 11.87 -8.16 17.68
C THR A 203 10.93 -7.12 18.30
N ASN A 204 9.62 -7.23 18.02
CA ASN A 204 8.56 -6.37 18.54
C ASN A 204 7.38 -7.21 19.07
N ILE A 205 7.69 -8.19 19.89
CA ILE A 205 6.75 -9.24 20.30
C ILE A 205 5.53 -8.67 21.04
N GLU A 206 5.70 -7.69 21.93
CA GLU A 206 4.62 -7.09 22.72
C GLU A 206 3.54 -6.50 21.81
N ARG A 207 3.97 -5.83 20.74
CA ARG A 207 3.08 -5.22 19.76
C ARG A 207 2.29 -6.27 18.98
N ASN A 208 2.97 -7.34 18.57
CA ASN A 208 2.37 -8.36 17.72
C ASN A 208 1.41 -9.27 18.50
N LEU A 209 1.67 -9.50 19.80
CA LEU A 209 0.82 -10.33 20.62
C LEU A 209 -0.59 -9.75 20.83
N TYR A 210 -0.81 -8.44 20.67
CA TYR A 210 -2.13 -7.85 20.79
C TYR A 210 -3.13 -8.44 19.77
N LEU A 211 -2.72 -8.53 18.49
CA LEU A 211 -3.51 -9.21 17.46
C LEU A 211 -3.66 -10.70 17.76
N THR A 212 -2.57 -11.35 18.22
CA THR A 212 -2.58 -12.76 18.60
C THR A 212 -3.67 -13.07 19.63
N MET A 213 -3.83 -12.22 20.64
CA MET A 213 -4.88 -12.41 21.66
C MET A 213 -6.28 -12.34 21.08
N GLN A 214 -6.56 -11.41 20.17
CA GLN A 214 -7.84 -11.32 19.48
C GLN A 214 -8.11 -12.55 18.58
N LEU A 215 -7.06 -13.10 17.95
CA LEU A 215 -7.17 -14.34 17.19
C LEU A 215 -7.45 -15.57 18.06
N LEU A 216 -6.88 -15.63 19.26
CA LEU A 216 -7.15 -16.69 20.23
C LEU A 216 -8.62 -16.67 20.71
N GLU A 217 -9.22 -15.48 20.85
CA GLU A 217 -10.64 -15.30 21.20
C GLU A 217 -11.58 -15.85 20.08
N MET A 218 -11.08 -16.02 18.84
CA MET A 218 -11.85 -16.58 17.73
C MET A 218 -12.01 -18.11 17.74
N ASP A 219 -11.35 -18.81 18.66
CA ASP A 219 -11.47 -20.26 18.85
C ASP A 219 -11.21 -21.09 17.57
N ILE A 220 -10.32 -20.65 16.72
CA ILE A 220 -9.89 -21.35 15.50
C ILE A 220 -8.52 -21.99 15.77
N PRO A 221 -8.28 -23.25 15.30
CA PRO A 221 -6.94 -23.86 15.37
C PRO A 221 -5.86 -22.91 14.88
N MET A 222 -4.81 -22.68 15.69
CA MET A 222 -3.80 -21.68 15.38
C MET A 222 -2.39 -22.14 15.75
N VAL A 223 -1.42 -21.80 14.89
CA VAL A 223 0.01 -21.90 15.17
C VAL A 223 0.64 -20.50 15.07
N ILE A 224 1.54 -20.19 16.00
CA ILE A 224 2.29 -18.94 15.97
C ILE A 224 3.64 -19.19 15.30
N ALA A 225 3.90 -18.47 14.21
CA ALA A 225 5.20 -18.39 13.55
C ALA A 225 5.99 -17.22 14.15
N LEU A 226 6.86 -17.49 15.12
CA LEU A 226 7.70 -16.46 15.76
C LEU A 226 8.88 -16.14 14.84
N ASN A 227 8.72 -15.10 14.03
CA ASN A 227 9.64 -14.74 12.95
C ASN A 227 10.75 -13.80 13.42
N MET A 228 11.82 -13.67 12.64
CA MET A 228 13.00 -12.83 12.90
C MET A 228 13.81 -13.29 14.11
N MET A 229 13.77 -14.56 14.45
CA MET A 229 14.55 -15.14 15.54
C MET A 229 16.07 -15.03 15.32
N ASP A 230 16.50 -14.98 14.08
CA ASP A 230 17.89 -14.69 13.71
C ASP A 230 18.36 -13.30 14.15
N GLU A 231 17.49 -12.28 14.07
CA GLU A 231 17.79 -10.92 14.56
C GLU A 231 17.83 -10.88 16.09
N VAL A 232 16.89 -11.54 16.76
CA VAL A 232 16.90 -11.64 18.23
C VAL A 232 18.20 -12.29 18.73
N THR A 233 18.60 -13.40 18.12
CA THR A 233 19.83 -14.12 18.49
C THR A 233 21.08 -13.31 18.15
N ALA A 234 21.13 -12.65 17.01
CA ALA A 234 22.25 -11.79 16.60
C ALA A 234 22.49 -10.63 17.58
N ASN A 235 21.43 -10.13 18.23
CA ASN A 235 21.48 -9.05 19.21
C ASN A 235 21.64 -9.55 20.65
N SER A 236 21.96 -10.84 20.85
CA SER A 236 22.11 -11.47 22.18
C SER A 236 20.83 -11.43 23.03
N GLY A 237 19.67 -11.32 22.37
CA GLY A 237 18.37 -11.56 22.98
C GLY A 237 18.06 -13.05 23.07
N SER A 238 17.10 -13.41 23.90
CA SER A 238 16.56 -14.77 23.97
C SER A 238 15.08 -14.75 24.29
N ILE A 239 14.35 -15.74 23.77
CA ILE A 239 12.92 -15.90 24.02
C ILE A 239 12.68 -17.34 24.44
N ASP A 240 11.99 -17.52 25.55
CA ASP A 240 11.58 -18.85 26.04
C ASP A 240 10.29 -19.26 25.33
N VAL A 241 10.47 -19.91 24.16
CA VAL A 241 9.37 -20.32 23.27
C VAL A 241 8.43 -21.31 23.98
N ASN A 242 8.99 -22.28 24.72
CA ASN A 242 8.20 -23.30 25.42
C ASN A 242 7.29 -22.71 26.49
N LYS A 243 7.79 -21.68 27.19
CA LYS A 243 7.00 -20.97 28.19
C LYS A 243 5.90 -20.11 27.55
N ILE A 244 6.18 -19.48 26.39
CA ILE A 244 5.14 -18.75 25.63
C ILE A 244 4.03 -19.71 25.19
N GLU A 245 4.37 -20.87 24.63
CA GLU A 245 3.41 -21.92 24.30
C GLU A 245 2.49 -22.24 25.49
N GLY A 246 3.10 -22.49 26.65
CA GLY A 246 2.34 -22.82 27.86
C GLY A 246 1.42 -21.71 28.34
N LEU A 247 1.81 -20.45 28.13
CA LEU A 247 1.02 -19.30 28.52
C LEU A 247 -0.10 -18.97 27.52
N LEU A 248 0.13 -19.17 26.23
CA LEU A 248 -0.85 -18.88 25.17
C LEU A 248 -1.71 -20.09 24.83
N GLY A 249 -1.27 -21.32 25.13
CA GLY A 249 -2.00 -22.54 24.86
C GLY A 249 -2.09 -22.90 23.37
N VAL A 250 -1.12 -22.49 22.57
CA VAL A 250 -0.99 -22.81 21.14
C VAL A 250 0.47 -23.06 20.79
N PRO A 251 0.77 -23.87 19.75
CA PRO A 251 2.13 -24.10 19.31
C PRO A 251 2.81 -22.80 18.83
N VAL A 252 4.07 -22.60 19.22
CA VAL A 252 4.89 -21.45 18.84
C VAL A 252 6.17 -21.94 18.20
N VAL A 253 6.33 -21.74 16.90
CA VAL A 253 7.48 -22.22 16.12
C VAL A 253 8.44 -21.05 15.83
N PRO A 254 9.68 -21.10 16.31
CA PRO A 254 10.68 -20.09 16.03
C PRO A 254 11.17 -20.21 14.58
N ILE A 255 11.06 -19.15 13.79
CA ILE A 255 11.44 -19.16 12.39
C ILE A 255 12.30 -17.95 11.98
N SER A 256 12.97 -18.07 10.85
CA SER A 256 13.48 -16.96 10.06
C SER A 256 13.00 -17.14 8.62
N ALA A 257 11.91 -16.47 8.25
CA ALA A 257 11.35 -16.56 6.92
C ALA A 257 12.34 -16.10 5.84
N ALA A 258 13.17 -15.08 6.12
CA ALA A 258 14.17 -14.56 5.20
C ALA A 258 15.26 -15.61 4.88
N LYS A 259 15.64 -16.44 5.87
CA LYS A 259 16.67 -17.50 5.74
C LYS A 259 16.08 -18.89 5.50
N ASN A 260 14.77 -19.01 5.43
CA ASN A 260 14.04 -20.28 5.30
C ASN A 260 14.39 -21.28 6.43
N GLN A 261 14.53 -20.80 7.66
CA GLN A 261 14.82 -21.62 8.84
C GLN A 261 13.55 -21.85 9.66
N GLY A 262 13.30 -23.08 10.11
CA GLY A 262 12.14 -23.45 10.92
C GLY A 262 10.82 -23.53 10.13
N VAL A 263 10.81 -23.25 8.82
CA VAL A 263 9.59 -23.23 8.01
C VAL A 263 8.99 -24.64 7.83
N ASP A 264 9.82 -25.66 7.67
CA ASP A 264 9.34 -27.06 7.53
C ASP A 264 8.69 -27.56 8.83
N GLU A 265 9.22 -27.13 9.99
CA GLU A 265 8.63 -27.42 11.29
C GLU A 265 7.28 -26.72 11.44
N LEU A 266 7.20 -25.43 11.05
CA LEU A 266 5.96 -24.69 11.05
C LEU A 266 4.88 -25.37 10.18
N VAL A 267 5.23 -25.87 8.99
CA VAL A 267 4.31 -26.58 8.11
C VAL A 267 3.79 -27.86 8.77
N ARG A 268 4.65 -28.63 9.43
CA ARG A 268 4.24 -29.85 10.16
C ARG A 268 3.24 -29.54 11.26
N HIS A 269 3.50 -28.49 12.08
CA HIS A 269 2.56 -28.03 13.12
C HIS A 269 1.25 -27.53 12.52
N ALA A 270 1.30 -26.71 11.45
CA ALA A 270 0.10 -26.19 10.79
C ALA A 270 -0.80 -27.33 10.25
N ILE A 271 -0.21 -28.33 9.60
CA ILE A 271 -0.95 -29.49 9.10
C ILE A 271 -1.56 -30.29 10.24
N HIS A 272 -0.80 -30.50 11.32
CA HIS A 272 -1.26 -31.26 12.47
C HIS A 272 -2.48 -30.61 13.13
N ILE A 273 -2.39 -29.33 13.51
CA ILE A 273 -3.50 -28.63 14.17
C ILE A 273 -4.74 -28.50 13.27
N ALA A 274 -4.54 -28.30 11.96
CA ALA A 274 -5.65 -28.24 11.01
C ALA A 274 -6.33 -29.61 10.84
N LYS A 275 -5.55 -30.70 10.74
CA LYS A 275 -6.08 -32.05 10.57
C LYS A 275 -6.86 -32.52 11.81
N TYR A 276 -6.32 -32.27 12.99
CA TYR A 276 -6.94 -32.70 14.26
C TYR A 276 -7.89 -31.66 14.85
N GLN A 277 -8.02 -30.47 14.25
CA GLN A 277 -8.86 -29.36 14.73
C GLN A 277 -8.59 -29.01 16.21
N GLU A 278 -7.30 -28.91 16.55
CA GLU A 278 -6.83 -28.56 17.88
C GLU A 278 -7.07 -27.07 18.15
N ARG A 279 -8.00 -26.78 19.06
CA ARG A 279 -8.37 -25.40 19.43
C ARG A 279 -7.39 -24.80 20.43
N PRO A 280 -7.29 -23.44 20.48
CA PRO A 280 -6.46 -22.78 21.48
C PRO A 280 -6.82 -23.21 22.90
N GLY A 281 -5.80 -23.60 23.68
CA GLY A 281 -5.99 -24.02 25.08
C GLY A 281 -6.31 -22.88 26.04
N ARG A 282 -6.15 -21.62 25.59
CA ARG A 282 -6.43 -20.44 26.39
C ARG A 282 -7.15 -19.38 25.56
N GLN A 283 -8.28 -18.91 26.09
CA GLN A 283 -9.07 -17.80 25.51
C GLN A 283 -9.32 -16.69 26.53
N ASP A 284 -9.11 -16.97 27.81
CA ASP A 284 -9.27 -16.01 28.91
C ASP A 284 -7.92 -15.43 29.34
N PHE A 285 -7.82 -14.12 29.25
CA PHE A 285 -6.61 -13.33 29.56
C PHE A 285 -6.81 -12.46 30.79
N CYS A 286 -7.97 -12.55 31.44
CA CYS A 286 -8.28 -11.79 32.63
C CYS A 286 -7.48 -12.28 33.84
N ASP A 287 -7.12 -11.35 34.73
CA ASP A 287 -6.64 -11.68 36.06
C ASP A 287 -7.81 -11.54 37.04
N GLU A 288 -8.20 -12.66 37.66
CA GLU A 288 -9.30 -12.68 38.62
C GLU A 288 -9.06 -11.79 39.85
N ASN A 289 -7.81 -11.52 40.14
CA ASN A 289 -7.40 -10.69 41.27
C ASN A 289 -7.29 -9.20 40.92
N ASP A 290 -7.28 -8.85 39.63
CA ASP A 290 -7.16 -7.47 39.19
C ASP A 290 -8.49 -6.72 39.39
N PHE A 291 -8.50 -5.73 40.29
CA PHE A 291 -9.69 -4.98 40.71
C PHE A 291 -10.89 -5.90 41.04
N GLY A 292 -10.62 -6.99 41.80
CA GLY A 292 -11.64 -7.96 42.16
C GLY A 292 -12.26 -8.72 41.00
N GLY A 293 -11.57 -8.76 39.83
CA GLY A 293 -12.03 -9.47 38.63
C GLY A 293 -13.17 -8.75 37.89
N ALA A 294 -13.27 -7.43 37.96
CA ALA A 294 -14.36 -6.68 37.34
C ALA A 294 -14.52 -6.95 35.83
N VAL A 295 -13.40 -6.93 35.08
CA VAL A 295 -13.42 -7.22 33.65
C VAL A 295 -13.79 -8.68 33.37
N HIS A 296 -13.23 -9.62 34.13
CA HIS A 296 -13.56 -11.05 34.03
C HIS A 296 -15.05 -11.30 34.21
N ARG A 297 -15.63 -10.77 35.31
CA ARG A 297 -17.09 -10.93 35.57
C ARG A 297 -17.96 -10.34 34.47
N CYS A 298 -17.59 -9.15 33.96
CA CYS A 298 -18.32 -8.51 32.87
C CYS A 298 -18.30 -9.36 31.61
N ILE A 299 -17.10 -9.78 31.14
CA ILE A 299 -16.99 -10.60 29.93
C ILE A 299 -17.73 -11.93 30.09
N HIS A 300 -17.63 -12.58 31.26
CA HIS A 300 -18.30 -13.83 31.53
C HIS A 300 -19.82 -13.68 31.51
N ALA A 301 -20.36 -12.66 32.18
CA ALA A 301 -21.81 -12.39 32.20
C ALA A 301 -22.35 -12.04 30.82
N VAL A 302 -21.64 -11.18 30.06
CA VAL A 302 -22.01 -10.85 28.66
C VAL A 302 -21.94 -12.09 27.78
N SER A 303 -20.91 -12.95 27.93
CA SER A 303 -20.79 -14.20 27.17
C SER A 303 -22.01 -15.11 27.35
N HIS A 304 -22.52 -15.22 28.59
CA HIS A 304 -23.75 -16.02 28.86
C HIS A 304 -25.01 -15.40 28.26
N LEU A 305 -25.15 -14.07 28.32
CA LEU A 305 -26.32 -13.39 27.75
C LEU A 305 -26.41 -13.53 26.22
N ILE A 306 -25.27 -13.54 25.54
CA ILE A 306 -25.24 -13.58 24.07
C ILE A 306 -25.03 -14.98 23.49
N GLU A 307 -24.93 -16.03 24.32
CA GLU A 307 -24.51 -17.37 23.89
C GLU A 307 -25.36 -17.93 22.74
N ASP A 308 -26.68 -17.83 22.84
CA ASP A 308 -27.58 -18.34 21.82
C ASP A 308 -27.52 -17.51 20.53
N HIS A 309 -27.46 -16.19 20.64
CA HIS A 309 -27.32 -15.27 19.52
C HIS A 309 -26.00 -15.47 18.78
N ALA A 310 -24.90 -15.62 19.51
CA ALA A 310 -23.56 -15.86 18.93
C ALA A 310 -23.51 -17.21 18.20
N LYS A 311 -24.12 -18.26 18.76
CA LYS A 311 -24.22 -19.58 18.09
C LYS A 311 -25.06 -19.51 16.82
N LEU A 312 -26.19 -18.80 16.83
CA LEU A 312 -27.02 -18.59 15.62
C LEU A 312 -26.31 -17.79 14.55
N ALA A 313 -25.61 -16.72 14.92
CA ALA A 313 -24.82 -15.90 14.03
C ALA A 313 -23.51 -16.59 13.57
N GLY A 314 -23.12 -17.69 14.22
CA GLY A 314 -21.87 -18.41 13.94
C GLY A 314 -20.61 -17.65 14.30
N VAL A 315 -20.71 -16.70 15.25
CA VAL A 315 -19.60 -15.90 15.78
C VAL A 315 -19.08 -16.52 17.08
N PRO A 316 -17.75 -16.63 17.30
CA PRO A 316 -17.21 -17.13 18.56
C PRO A 316 -17.64 -16.28 19.75
N ILE A 317 -18.15 -16.93 20.79
CA ILE A 317 -18.82 -16.26 21.94
C ILE A 317 -17.90 -15.28 22.64
N ARG A 318 -16.64 -15.69 22.92
CA ARG A 318 -15.68 -14.84 23.63
C ARG A 318 -15.32 -13.59 22.82
N PHE A 319 -15.06 -13.77 21.52
CA PHE A 319 -14.80 -12.68 20.60
C PHE A 319 -15.99 -11.72 20.50
N ALA A 320 -17.21 -12.25 20.39
CA ALA A 320 -18.43 -11.45 20.36
C ALA A 320 -18.59 -10.64 21.65
N ALA A 321 -18.40 -11.26 22.82
CA ALA A 321 -18.54 -10.59 24.11
C ALA A 321 -17.55 -9.43 24.27
N THR A 322 -16.25 -9.65 23.96
CA THR A 322 -15.24 -8.58 24.05
C THR A 322 -15.54 -7.45 23.07
N LYS A 323 -15.99 -7.75 21.85
CA LYS A 323 -16.33 -6.74 20.83
C LYS A 323 -17.59 -5.96 21.18
N ILE A 324 -18.60 -6.58 21.79
CA ILE A 324 -19.78 -5.86 22.30
C ILE A 324 -19.39 -4.90 23.42
N ILE A 325 -18.55 -5.34 24.35
CA ILE A 325 -18.06 -4.46 25.42
C ILE A 325 -17.28 -3.28 24.84
N GLU A 326 -16.44 -3.50 23.83
CA GLU A 326 -15.72 -2.45 23.10
C GLU A 326 -16.67 -1.50 22.32
N GLY A 327 -17.94 -1.87 22.11
CA GLY A 327 -18.93 -1.08 21.36
C GLY A 327 -18.86 -1.27 19.85
N ASP A 328 -18.45 -2.45 19.37
CA ASP A 328 -18.38 -2.78 17.94
C ASP A 328 -19.77 -2.91 17.32
N ALA A 329 -20.17 -1.90 16.53
CA ALA A 329 -21.48 -1.82 15.90
C ALA A 329 -21.76 -2.98 14.94
N LEU A 330 -20.73 -3.52 14.24
CA LEU A 330 -20.92 -4.62 13.29
C LEU A 330 -21.30 -5.93 13.99
N ILE A 331 -20.70 -6.22 15.14
CA ILE A 331 -21.10 -7.39 15.94
C ILE A 331 -22.45 -7.19 16.58
N LEU A 332 -22.75 -5.99 17.11
CA LEU A 332 -24.08 -5.69 17.68
C LEU A 332 -25.20 -5.89 16.65
N GLU A 333 -24.97 -5.45 15.40
CA GLU A 333 -25.94 -5.64 14.32
C GLU A 333 -26.08 -7.12 13.94
N GLN A 334 -24.96 -7.87 13.88
CA GLN A 334 -24.96 -9.28 13.48
C GLN A 334 -25.65 -10.21 14.49
N LEU A 335 -25.61 -9.88 15.77
CA LEU A 335 -26.21 -10.70 16.81
C LEU A 335 -27.74 -10.48 17.00
N HIS A 336 -28.31 -9.42 16.43
CA HIS A 336 -29.73 -9.12 16.51
C HIS A 336 -30.33 -9.18 17.94
N LEU A 337 -29.60 -8.60 18.92
CA LEU A 337 -30.03 -8.55 20.32
C LEU A 337 -31.29 -7.70 20.49
N ASP A 338 -32.17 -8.10 21.41
CA ASP A 338 -33.32 -7.30 21.77
C ASP A 338 -32.94 -6.09 22.67
N GLU A 339 -33.90 -5.17 22.91
CA GLU A 339 -33.60 -3.96 23.70
C GLU A 339 -33.33 -4.29 25.17
N ASN A 340 -34.01 -5.33 25.75
CA ASN A 340 -33.80 -5.72 27.14
C ASN A 340 -32.40 -6.34 27.34
N GLU A 341 -31.96 -7.13 26.37
CA GLU A 341 -30.62 -7.71 26.38
C GLU A 341 -29.54 -6.61 26.26
N LYS A 342 -29.73 -5.63 25.37
CA LYS A 342 -28.84 -4.48 25.25
C LYS A 342 -28.77 -3.67 26.54
N ASP A 343 -29.93 -3.41 27.19
CA ASP A 343 -29.96 -2.70 28.46
C ASP A 343 -29.26 -3.49 29.58
N ALA A 344 -29.45 -4.81 29.64
CA ALA A 344 -28.78 -5.67 30.62
C ALA A 344 -27.23 -5.67 30.39
N ILE A 345 -26.79 -5.77 29.14
CA ILE A 345 -25.36 -5.69 28.77
C ILE A 345 -24.78 -4.32 29.15
N GLU A 346 -25.48 -3.24 28.83
CA GLU A 346 -25.05 -1.88 29.17
C GLU A 346 -24.92 -1.68 30.68
N HIS A 347 -25.84 -2.25 31.47
CA HIS A 347 -25.77 -2.21 32.92
C HIS A 347 -24.50 -2.90 33.46
N LEU A 348 -24.17 -4.09 32.93
CA LEU A 348 -22.97 -4.82 33.31
C LEU A 348 -21.69 -4.05 32.94
N ILE A 349 -21.69 -3.40 31.76
CA ILE A 349 -20.56 -2.58 31.30
C ILE A 349 -20.36 -1.36 32.20
N VAL A 350 -21.45 -0.62 32.52
CA VAL A 350 -21.39 0.55 33.41
C VAL A 350 -20.91 0.17 34.80
N GLN A 351 -21.31 -1.01 35.30
CA GLN A 351 -20.80 -1.51 36.58
C GLN A 351 -19.28 -1.76 36.50
N MET A 352 -18.81 -2.43 35.47
CA MET A 352 -17.38 -2.68 35.27
C MET A 352 -16.58 -1.35 35.16
N GLU A 353 -17.08 -0.37 34.41
CA GLU A 353 -16.44 0.94 34.28
C GLU A 353 -16.30 1.65 35.64
N LYS A 354 -17.32 1.60 36.47
CA LYS A 354 -17.26 2.16 37.84
C LYS A 354 -16.28 1.45 38.76
N GLU A 355 -16.25 0.12 38.71
CA GLU A 355 -15.33 -0.69 39.53
C GLU A 355 -13.88 -0.53 39.07
N ARG A 356 -13.62 -0.48 37.76
CA ARG A 356 -12.28 -0.39 37.16
C ARG A 356 -11.74 1.03 37.14
N GLY A 357 -12.63 2.04 37.07
CA GLY A 357 -12.24 3.45 36.90
C GLY A 357 -11.67 3.76 35.51
N LEU A 358 -11.98 2.93 34.51
CA LEU A 358 -11.64 3.06 33.10
C LEU A 358 -12.92 2.89 32.28
N ASP A 359 -12.98 3.53 31.14
CA ASP A 359 -14.05 3.27 30.18
C ASP A 359 -13.89 1.86 29.56
N ARG A 360 -14.98 1.35 28.99
CA ARG A 360 -15.11 -0.01 28.45
C ARG A 360 -13.99 -0.43 27.49
N SER A 361 -13.67 0.41 26.52
CA SER A 361 -12.65 0.11 25.52
C SER A 361 -11.25 0.13 26.12
N ALA A 362 -10.96 1.12 26.99
CA ALA A 362 -9.67 1.18 27.69
C ALA A 362 -9.50 0.03 28.68
N ALA A 363 -10.58 -0.44 29.35
CA ALA A 363 -10.50 -1.57 30.27
C ALA A 363 -10.14 -2.89 29.56
N ILE A 364 -10.73 -3.15 28.39
CA ILE A 364 -10.39 -4.33 27.56
C ILE A 364 -8.96 -4.26 27.01
N ALA A 365 -8.55 -3.09 26.52
CA ALA A 365 -7.19 -2.90 26.03
C ALA A 365 -6.15 -3.04 27.15
N ASP A 366 -6.38 -2.44 28.33
CA ASP A 366 -5.52 -2.53 29.50
C ASP A 366 -5.39 -3.99 30.00
N MET A 367 -6.47 -4.76 30.00
CA MET A 367 -6.44 -6.19 30.30
C MET A 367 -5.49 -6.95 29.38
N ARG A 368 -5.61 -6.76 28.05
CA ARG A 368 -4.77 -7.42 27.06
C ARG A 368 -3.31 -7.01 27.20
N PHE A 369 -3.00 -5.71 27.31
CA PHE A 369 -1.63 -5.24 27.46
C PHE A 369 -0.98 -5.68 28.77
N THR A 370 -1.73 -5.68 29.88
CA THR A 370 -1.24 -6.20 31.17
C THR A 370 -0.86 -7.68 31.08
N PHE A 371 -1.64 -8.49 30.36
CA PHE A 371 -1.32 -9.91 30.16
C PHE A 371 -0.09 -10.07 29.24
N ILE A 372 0.02 -9.29 28.16
CA ILE A 372 1.18 -9.27 27.27
C ILE A 372 2.46 -8.90 28.01
N GLU A 373 2.40 -7.86 28.86
CA GLU A 373 3.54 -7.46 29.70
C GLU A 373 4.01 -8.58 30.63
N LYS A 374 3.08 -9.26 31.32
CA LYS A 374 3.38 -10.41 32.17
C LYS A 374 4.04 -11.56 31.38
N ILE A 375 3.59 -11.84 30.16
CA ILE A 375 4.23 -12.83 29.29
C ILE A 375 5.65 -12.37 28.97
N CYS A 376 5.82 -11.18 28.43
CA CYS A 376 7.10 -10.70 27.93
C CYS A 376 8.14 -10.54 29.05
N GLU A 377 7.75 -10.03 30.23
CA GLU A 377 8.62 -9.97 31.41
C GLU A 377 9.15 -11.32 31.82
N SER A 378 8.36 -12.39 31.67
CA SER A 378 8.73 -13.74 32.11
C SER A 378 9.40 -14.58 31.03
N THR A 379 9.32 -14.21 29.74
CA THR A 379 9.76 -15.07 28.63
C THR A 379 10.74 -14.40 27.68
N VAL A 380 10.86 -13.07 27.69
CA VAL A 380 11.67 -12.33 26.72
C VAL A 380 12.82 -11.61 27.40
N VAL A 381 14.04 -11.89 26.95
CA VAL A 381 15.23 -11.11 27.32
C VAL A 381 15.61 -10.24 26.13
N LYS A 382 15.30 -8.95 26.23
CA LYS A 382 15.69 -7.99 25.20
C LYS A 382 17.13 -7.51 25.45
N PRO A 383 17.96 -7.37 24.42
CA PRO A 383 19.22 -6.64 24.55
C PRO A 383 18.90 -5.18 24.90
N LYS A 384 19.82 -4.53 25.64
CA LYS A 384 19.61 -3.12 26.04
C LYS A 384 19.42 -2.17 24.85
N GLU A 385 20.07 -2.46 23.72
CA GLU A 385 19.95 -1.72 22.46
C GLU A 385 20.18 -2.68 21.29
N SER A 386 19.25 -2.71 20.30
CA SER A 386 19.47 -3.52 19.10
C SER A 386 20.41 -2.77 18.13
N ARG A 387 21.32 -3.50 17.49
CA ARG A 387 22.27 -2.92 16.52
C ARG A 387 21.53 -2.29 15.34
N GLU A 388 20.43 -2.90 14.92
CA GLU A 388 19.57 -2.43 13.84
C GLU A 388 18.93 -1.09 14.20
N ARG A 389 18.46 -0.94 15.44
CA ARG A 389 17.88 0.31 15.94
C ARG A 389 18.92 1.43 15.96
N ILE A 390 20.11 1.20 16.56
CA ILE A 390 21.21 2.18 16.60
C ILE A 390 21.59 2.62 15.18
N ARG A 391 21.66 1.66 14.23
CA ARG A 391 21.94 1.95 12.82
C ARG A 391 20.83 2.80 12.22
N SER A 392 19.58 2.46 12.46
CA SER A 392 18.41 3.19 11.96
C SER A 392 18.37 4.61 12.50
N GLU A 393 18.62 4.82 13.79
CA GLU A 393 18.70 6.15 14.41
C GLU A 393 19.82 7.02 13.82
N ARG A 394 20.98 6.42 13.51
CA ARG A 394 22.09 7.14 12.83
C ARG A 394 21.70 7.58 11.42
N ILE A 395 21.06 6.72 10.66
CA ILE A 395 20.57 7.01 9.32
C ILE A 395 19.47 8.07 9.38
N ASP A 396 18.53 7.93 10.29
CA ASP A 396 17.41 8.86 10.49
C ASP A 396 17.88 10.25 10.90
N ARG A 397 18.98 10.38 11.64
CA ARG A 397 19.57 11.69 11.97
C ARG A 397 19.87 12.52 10.74
N VAL A 398 20.20 11.88 9.61
CA VAL A 398 20.47 12.54 8.32
C VAL A 398 19.20 12.59 7.48
N LEU A 399 18.54 11.45 7.27
CA LEU A 399 17.42 11.33 6.32
C LEU A 399 16.11 11.95 6.82
N THR A 400 15.91 12.07 8.13
CA THR A 400 14.73 12.70 8.74
C THR A 400 15.07 13.93 9.60
N GLY A 401 16.29 14.45 9.48
CA GLY A 401 16.72 15.64 10.21
C GLY A 401 15.94 16.90 9.78
N LYS A 402 15.76 17.85 10.73
CA LYS A 402 14.94 19.06 10.53
C LYS A 402 15.25 19.85 9.26
N TYR A 403 16.52 19.95 8.85
CA TYR A 403 16.96 20.70 7.68
C TYR A 403 17.44 19.80 6.53
N THR A 404 17.74 18.54 6.80
CA THR A 404 18.35 17.62 5.84
C THR A 404 17.33 16.72 5.16
N ALA A 405 16.16 16.47 5.75
CA ALA A 405 15.17 15.53 5.23
C ALA A 405 14.73 15.86 3.79
N ILE A 406 14.28 17.11 3.54
CA ILE A 406 13.80 17.52 2.22
C ILE A 406 14.94 17.55 1.17
N PRO A 407 16.11 18.17 1.44
CA PRO A 407 17.24 18.09 0.52
C PRO A 407 17.69 16.66 0.19
N CYS A 408 17.86 15.81 1.20
CA CYS A 408 18.20 14.40 0.99
C CYS A 408 17.17 13.68 0.13
N PHE A 409 15.89 13.90 0.42
CA PHE A 409 14.80 13.33 -0.37
C PHE A 409 14.86 13.75 -1.84
N ILE A 410 15.05 15.04 -2.11
CA ILE A 410 15.19 15.56 -3.48
C ILE A 410 16.40 14.93 -4.17
N VAL A 411 17.56 14.85 -3.50
CA VAL A 411 18.78 14.25 -4.08
C VAL A 411 18.57 12.76 -4.39
N ILE A 412 17.95 12.00 -3.47
CA ILE A 412 17.66 10.57 -3.68
C ILE A 412 16.70 10.39 -4.86
N MET A 413 15.63 11.19 -4.94
CA MET A 413 14.67 11.09 -6.05
C MET A 413 15.30 11.49 -7.38
N LEU A 414 16.12 12.54 -7.42
CA LEU A 414 16.84 12.93 -8.62
C LEU A 414 17.83 11.83 -9.05
N ALA A 415 18.53 11.20 -8.11
CA ALA A 415 19.42 10.08 -8.40
C ALA A 415 18.66 8.87 -8.96
N VAL A 416 17.52 8.51 -8.35
CA VAL A 416 16.65 7.42 -8.83
C VAL A 416 16.16 7.71 -10.26
N PHE A 417 15.66 8.91 -10.51
CA PHE A 417 15.19 9.28 -11.85
C PHE A 417 16.33 9.35 -12.87
N TYR A 418 17.48 9.91 -12.50
CA TYR A 418 18.64 9.96 -13.38
C TYR A 418 19.14 8.57 -13.78
N LEU A 419 19.28 7.67 -12.80
CA LEU A 419 19.68 6.28 -13.07
C LEU A 419 18.65 5.53 -13.91
N THR A 420 17.36 5.75 -13.65
CA THR A 420 16.27 5.09 -14.39
C THR A 420 16.19 5.57 -15.82
N PHE A 421 16.18 6.89 -16.05
CA PHE A 421 15.87 7.45 -17.37
C PHE A 421 17.09 7.74 -18.24
N ASN A 422 18.30 7.90 -17.66
CA ASN A 422 19.48 8.28 -18.44
C ASN A 422 20.60 7.22 -18.44
N VAL A 423 20.62 6.30 -17.46
CA VAL A 423 21.74 5.35 -17.36
C VAL A 423 21.25 3.92 -17.57
N ILE A 424 20.61 3.32 -16.56
CA ILE A 424 20.27 1.89 -16.57
C ILE A 424 19.09 1.64 -17.51
N GLY A 425 17.97 2.35 -17.28
CA GLY A 425 16.76 2.15 -18.06
C GLY A 425 16.95 2.52 -19.52
N ALA A 426 17.59 3.66 -19.82
CA ALA A 426 17.89 4.08 -21.19
C ALA A 426 18.84 3.12 -21.91
N GLY A 427 19.87 2.61 -21.23
CA GLY A 427 20.79 1.63 -21.83
C GLY A 427 20.10 0.31 -22.19
N LEU A 428 19.25 -0.19 -21.27
CA LEU A 428 18.47 -1.40 -21.52
C LEU A 428 17.38 -1.19 -22.57
N GLN A 429 16.76 0.01 -22.61
CA GLN A 429 15.81 0.40 -23.64
C GLN A 429 16.45 0.38 -25.01
N TRP A 430 17.60 1.04 -25.17
CA TRP A 430 18.33 1.06 -26.43
C TRP A 430 18.66 -0.36 -26.93
N LEU A 431 19.08 -1.26 -26.03
CA LEU A 431 19.35 -2.66 -26.37
C LEU A 431 18.10 -3.38 -26.88
N LEU A 432 16.96 -3.15 -26.22
CA LEU A 432 15.69 -3.76 -26.61
C LEU A 432 15.17 -3.19 -27.94
N GLU A 433 15.33 -1.89 -28.16
CA GLU A 433 14.97 -1.22 -29.43
C GLU A 433 15.76 -1.78 -30.61
N GLN A 434 17.07 -2.01 -30.44
CA GLN A 434 17.88 -2.69 -31.46
C GLN A 434 17.33 -4.09 -31.75
N GLY A 435 17.02 -4.88 -30.71
CA GLY A 435 16.45 -6.21 -30.88
C GLY A 435 15.09 -6.22 -31.61
N ILE A 436 14.19 -5.27 -31.23
CA ILE A 436 12.89 -5.11 -31.90
C ILE A 436 13.09 -4.67 -33.34
N GLY A 437 14.01 -3.74 -33.60
CA GLY A 437 14.35 -3.24 -34.94
C GLY A 437 14.85 -4.34 -35.88
N GLU A 438 15.78 -5.17 -35.41
CA GLU A 438 16.28 -6.32 -36.17
C GLU A 438 15.17 -7.35 -36.45
N LEU A 439 14.30 -7.62 -35.46
CA LEU A 439 13.16 -8.53 -35.64
C LEU A 439 12.15 -7.98 -36.65
N THR A 440 11.89 -6.67 -36.59
CA THR A 440 11.02 -5.98 -37.56
C THR A 440 11.59 -6.06 -38.97
N ALA A 441 12.89 -5.77 -39.15
CA ALA A 441 13.55 -5.86 -40.45
C ALA A 441 13.60 -7.30 -41.03
N LEU A 442 13.77 -8.29 -40.15
CA LEU A 442 13.70 -9.71 -40.54
C LEU A 442 12.29 -10.08 -41.01
N THR A 443 11.28 -9.62 -40.27
CA THR A 443 9.86 -9.88 -40.60
C THR A 443 9.45 -9.18 -41.88
N ASP A 444 9.89 -7.94 -42.09
CA ASP A 444 9.66 -7.16 -43.30
C ASP A 444 10.21 -7.90 -44.56
N LYS A 445 11.47 -8.34 -44.49
CA LYS A 445 12.08 -9.13 -45.56
C LYS A 445 11.34 -10.43 -45.82
N ALA A 446 10.88 -11.12 -44.77
CA ALA A 446 10.16 -12.39 -44.92
C ALA A 446 8.77 -12.18 -45.56
N LEU A 447 8.03 -11.15 -45.17
CA LEU A 447 6.72 -10.81 -45.75
C LEU A 447 6.85 -10.36 -47.20
N THR A 448 7.87 -9.56 -47.53
CA THR A 448 8.16 -9.13 -48.89
C THR A 448 8.55 -10.32 -49.76
N ALA A 449 9.36 -11.25 -49.29
CA ALA A 449 9.76 -12.47 -49.99
C ALA A 449 8.56 -13.42 -50.22
N ALA A 450 7.60 -13.46 -49.28
CA ALA A 450 6.39 -14.26 -49.37
C ALA A 450 5.32 -13.61 -50.30
N GLY A 451 5.54 -12.41 -50.82
CA GLY A 451 4.58 -11.70 -51.71
C GLY A 451 3.25 -11.38 -51.02
N VAL A 452 3.30 -11.07 -49.73
CA VAL A 452 2.09 -10.77 -48.94
C VAL A 452 1.44 -9.46 -49.42
N ASN A 453 0.10 -9.37 -49.37
CA ASN A 453 -0.68 -8.18 -49.74
C ASN A 453 -0.19 -6.97 -48.94
N GLU A 454 -0.10 -5.81 -49.60
CA GLU A 454 0.38 -4.53 -49.06
C GLU A 454 -0.34 -4.11 -47.78
N VAL A 455 -1.67 -4.34 -47.71
CA VAL A 455 -2.48 -4.06 -46.51
C VAL A 455 -2.06 -4.91 -45.32
N LEU A 456 -1.85 -6.24 -45.55
CA LEU A 456 -1.44 -7.15 -44.49
C LEU A 456 0.02 -6.88 -44.06
N HIS A 457 0.87 -6.52 -45.01
CA HIS A 457 2.26 -6.12 -44.75
C HIS A 457 2.28 -4.86 -43.85
N GLY A 458 1.57 -3.80 -44.19
CA GLY A 458 1.46 -2.57 -43.39
C GLY A 458 0.83 -2.83 -42.02
N LEU A 459 -0.19 -3.67 -41.90
CA LEU A 459 -0.77 -4.05 -40.62
C LEU A 459 0.24 -4.70 -39.70
N VAL A 460 1.06 -5.61 -40.23
CA VAL A 460 2.07 -6.32 -39.40
C VAL A 460 3.23 -5.39 -39.05
N ILE A 461 3.81 -4.69 -40.00
CA ILE A 461 5.01 -3.86 -39.77
C ILE A 461 4.63 -2.57 -39.01
N ASP A 462 3.72 -1.76 -39.55
CA ASP A 462 3.39 -0.45 -39.00
C ASP A 462 2.38 -0.55 -37.85
N GLY A 463 1.37 -1.43 -37.96
CA GLY A 463 0.35 -1.59 -36.93
C GLY A 463 0.82 -2.36 -35.71
N ILE A 464 1.48 -3.52 -35.91
CA ILE A 464 1.88 -4.39 -34.78
C ILE A 464 3.30 -4.12 -34.33
N PHE A 465 4.32 -4.26 -35.20
CA PHE A 465 5.69 -4.13 -34.79
C PHE A 465 6.06 -2.71 -34.36
N GLN A 466 5.69 -1.71 -35.12
CA GLN A 466 5.96 -0.31 -34.76
C GLN A 466 5.10 0.12 -33.56
N GLY A 467 3.80 -0.23 -33.55
CA GLY A 467 2.87 0.15 -32.48
C GLY A 467 3.18 -0.54 -31.15
N VAL A 468 3.28 -1.88 -31.13
CA VAL A 468 3.58 -2.63 -29.90
C VAL A 468 5.05 -2.53 -29.53
N GLY A 469 5.96 -2.52 -30.51
CA GLY A 469 7.39 -2.39 -30.30
C GLY A 469 7.77 -1.11 -29.56
N SER A 470 7.17 0.02 -29.95
CA SER A 470 7.41 1.30 -29.27
C SER A 470 6.98 1.27 -27.78
N VAL A 471 5.92 0.55 -27.44
CA VAL A 471 5.45 0.41 -26.07
C VAL A 471 6.32 -0.58 -25.28
N LEU A 472 6.73 -1.68 -25.92
CA LEU A 472 7.62 -2.67 -25.29
C LEU A 472 8.98 -2.07 -24.96
N SER A 473 9.48 -1.15 -25.79
CA SER A 473 10.77 -0.50 -25.54
C SER A 473 10.83 0.24 -24.20
N PHE A 474 9.70 0.63 -23.62
CA PHE A 474 9.64 1.24 -22.29
C PHE A 474 9.66 0.23 -21.12
N LEU A 475 9.50 -1.07 -21.39
CA LEU A 475 9.52 -2.10 -20.33
C LEU A 475 10.76 -2.03 -19.45
N PRO A 476 12.00 -1.90 -19.98
CA PRO A 476 13.19 -1.81 -19.14
C PRO A 476 13.20 -0.60 -18.21
N ILE A 477 12.73 0.55 -18.67
CA ILE A 477 12.61 1.76 -17.85
C ILE A 477 11.65 1.51 -16.70
N ILE A 478 10.48 0.91 -16.97
CA ILE A 478 9.46 0.60 -15.98
C ILE A 478 10.01 -0.38 -14.94
N VAL A 479 10.67 -1.45 -15.37
CA VAL A 479 11.29 -2.44 -14.48
C VAL A 479 12.38 -1.81 -13.60
N THR A 480 13.23 -0.96 -14.19
CA THR A 480 14.27 -0.24 -13.44
C THR A 480 13.68 0.72 -12.41
N LEU A 481 12.61 1.43 -12.76
CA LEU A 481 11.90 2.30 -11.82
C LEU A 481 11.33 1.50 -10.66
N PHE A 482 10.65 0.38 -10.93
CA PHE A 482 10.12 -0.49 -9.90
C PHE A 482 11.20 -1.10 -9.02
N PHE A 483 12.37 -1.40 -9.58
CA PHE A 483 13.52 -1.85 -8.80
C PHE A 483 13.92 -0.84 -7.73
N PHE A 484 14.11 0.42 -8.10
CA PHE A 484 14.47 1.46 -7.14
C PHE A 484 13.35 1.74 -6.14
N LEU A 485 12.09 1.73 -6.59
CA LEU A 485 10.94 1.93 -5.70
C LEU A 485 10.81 0.80 -4.68
N SER A 486 10.95 -0.46 -5.11
CA SER A 486 10.96 -1.61 -4.21
C SER A 486 12.10 -1.53 -3.20
N LEU A 487 13.29 -1.11 -3.65
CA LEU A 487 14.44 -0.90 -2.77
C LEU A 487 14.14 0.16 -1.70
N MET A 488 13.50 1.26 -2.06
CA MET A 488 13.12 2.33 -1.14
C MET A 488 11.99 1.91 -0.19
N GLU A 489 11.04 1.11 -0.66
CA GLU A 489 9.91 0.60 0.11
C GLU A 489 10.38 -0.43 1.13
N ASP A 490 11.04 -1.48 0.69
CA ASP A 490 11.51 -2.58 1.53
C ASP A 490 12.60 -2.13 2.52
N SER A 491 13.39 -1.11 2.16
CA SER A 491 14.37 -0.53 3.10
C SER A 491 13.70 0.27 4.25
N GLY A 492 12.42 0.62 4.15
CA GLY A 492 11.71 1.46 5.11
C GLY A 492 11.90 2.96 4.90
N TYR A 493 12.58 3.40 3.83
CA TYR A 493 12.77 4.83 3.53
C TYR A 493 11.46 5.52 3.15
N ILE A 494 10.59 4.84 2.37
CA ILE A 494 9.27 5.38 1.98
C ILE A 494 8.39 5.70 3.19
N ALA A 495 8.45 4.89 4.26
CA ALA A 495 7.74 5.18 5.50
C ALA A 495 8.17 6.52 6.12
N ARG A 496 9.48 6.83 6.07
CA ARG A 496 10.01 8.13 6.54
C ARG A 496 9.56 9.28 5.66
N VAL A 497 9.53 9.08 4.35
CA VAL A 497 9.01 10.09 3.41
C VAL A 497 7.55 10.41 3.73
N ALA A 498 6.72 9.38 3.93
CA ALA A 498 5.33 9.56 4.32
C ALA A 498 5.20 10.32 5.66
N PHE A 499 6.06 10.00 6.63
CA PHE A 499 6.12 10.64 7.93
C PHE A 499 6.37 12.16 7.83
N PHE A 500 7.40 12.61 7.12
CA PHE A 500 7.67 14.04 7.07
C PHE A 500 6.81 14.80 6.06
N MET A 501 6.20 14.13 5.07
CA MET A 501 5.30 14.76 4.10
C MET A 501 3.85 14.89 4.60
N ASP A 502 3.45 14.21 5.68
CA ASP A 502 2.06 14.19 6.16
C ASP A 502 1.51 15.60 6.41
N LYS A 503 2.28 16.47 7.07
CA LYS A 503 1.86 17.85 7.36
C LYS A 503 1.54 18.66 6.10
N LEU A 504 2.28 18.46 5.01
CA LEU A 504 2.04 19.18 3.74
C LEU A 504 0.81 18.63 3.03
N LEU A 505 0.72 17.29 2.92
CA LEU A 505 -0.36 16.64 2.19
C LEU A 505 -1.71 16.80 2.91
N ARG A 506 -1.73 16.82 4.22
CA ARG A 506 -2.94 17.07 5.01
C ARG A 506 -3.56 18.44 4.71
N LYS A 507 -2.77 19.48 4.40
CA LYS A 507 -3.30 20.79 3.99
C LYS A 507 -4.17 20.70 2.73
N ILE A 508 -3.84 19.82 1.82
CA ILE A 508 -4.61 19.57 0.60
C ILE A 508 -5.64 18.44 0.76
N GLY A 509 -5.77 17.86 1.96
CA GLY A 509 -6.76 16.86 2.30
C GLY A 509 -6.34 15.41 2.04
N LEU A 510 -5.04 15.12 1.93
CA LEU A 510 -4.46 13.79 1.74
C LEU A 510 -3.61 13.37 2.94
N SER A 511 -3.47 12.07 3.17
CA SER A 511 -2.53 11.52 4.14
C SER A 511 -1.10 11.49 3.59
N GLY A 512 -0.11 11.43 4.49
CA GLY A 512 1.31 11.37 4.11
C GLY A 512 1.66 10.21 3.18
N ARG A 513 0.96 9.09 3.28
CA ARG A 513 1.16 7.92 2.40
C ARG A 513 0.85 8.21 0.93
N SER A 514 0.01 9.18 0.62
CA SER A 514 -0.34 9.57 -0.75
C SER A 514 0.83 10.14 -1.55
N ILE A 515 1.93 10.56 -0.87
CA ILE A 515 3.15 11.04 -1.56
C ILE A 515 3.75 9.98 -2.47
N VAL A 516 3.69 8.70 -2.08
CA VAL A 516 4.33 7.59 -2.80
C VAL A 516 3.74 7.42 -4.21
N PRO A 517 2.41 7.20 -4.38
CA PRO A 517 1.80 7.18 -5.70
C PRO A 517 2.05 8.47 -6.51
N MET A 518 2.02 9.64 -5.87
CA MET A 518 2.24 10.91 -6.57
C MET A 518 3.67 11.02 -7.11
N LEU A 519 4.68 10.56 -6.36
CA LEU A 519 6.07 10.53 -6.82
C LEU A 519 6.27 9.55 -7.98
N ILE A 520 5.68 8.36 -7.88
CA ILE A 520 5.68 7.38 -8.97
C ILE A 520 5.07 7.99 -10.24
N GLY A 521 4.07 8.89 -10.09
CA GLY A 521 3.42 9.60 -11.17
C GLY A 521 4.34 10.45 -12.04
N PHE A 522 5.45 10.96 -11.48
CA PHE A 522 6.50 11.63 -12.28
C PHE A 522 7.25 10.66 -13.20
N GLY A 523 7.33 9.40 -12.85
CA GLY A 523 7.85 8.36 -13.74
C GLY A 523 6.79 7.87 -14.73
N CYS A 524 5.72 7.27 -14.22
CA CYS A 524 4.63 6.73 -15.03
C CYS A 524 3.30 6.72 -14.25
N THR A 525 2.23 7.18 -14.90
CA THR A 525 0.88 7.21 -14.29
C THR A 525 0.32 5.82 -14.03
N VAL A 526 0.64 4.81 -14.86
CA VAL A 526 0.11 3.43 -14.70
C VAL A 526 0.50 2.82 -13.35
N PRO A 527 1.81 2.70 -13.01
CA PRO A 527 2.22 2.18 -11.72
C PRO A 527 1.79 3.07 -10.55
N ALA A 528 1.72 4.38 -10.77
CA ALA A 528 1.26 5.32 -9.76
C ALA A 528 -0.19 5.05 -9.34
N VAL A 529 -1.08 4.84 -10.28
CA VAL A 529 -2.48 4.46 -10.03
C VAL A 529 -2.56 3.11 -9.31
N MET A 530 -1.76 2.13 -9.71
CA MET A 530 -1.71 0.83 -9.04
C MET A 530 -1.17 0.90 -7.61
N ALA A 531 -0.17 1.76 -7.36
CA ALA A 531 0.40 1.95 -6.03
C ALA A 531 -0.61 2.56 -5.04
N THR A 532 -1.69 3.21 -5.50
CA THR A 532 -2.71 3.74 -4.60
C THR A 532 -3.47 2.66 -3.82
N ARG A 533 -3.33 1.38 -4.17
CA ARG A 533 -3.91 0.26 -3.43
C ARG A 533 -3.37 0.13 -2.01
N THR A 534 -2.16 0.63 -1.75
CA THR A 534 -1.55 0.65 -0.42
C THR A 534 -2.13 1.73 0.51
N LEU A 535 -3.03 2.58 0.00
CA LEU A 535 -3.65 3.63 0.80
C LEU A 535 -4.83 3.06 1.59
N PRO A 536 -4.88 3.29 2.92
CA PRO A 536 -5.88 2.69 3.80
C PRO A 536 -7.29 3.26 3.62
N SER A 537 -7.40 4.46 3.03
CA SER A 537 -8.66 5.16 2.82
C SER A 537 -9.07 5.15 1.35
N GLU A 538 -10.30 4.71 1.08
CA GLU A 538 -10.89 4.78 -0.26
C GLU A 538 -11.00 6.22 -0.77
N ARG A 539 -11.28 7.17 0.13
CA ARG A 539 -11.32 8.61 -0.17
C ARG A 539 -9.95 9.11 -0.64
N ASP A 540 -8.90 8.86 0.14
CA ASP A 540 -7.54 9.29 -0.19
C ASP A 540 -7.04 8.60 -1.46
N ARG A 541 -7.39 7.32 -1.64
CA ARG A 541 -7.10 6.55 -2.83
C ARG A 541 -7.72 7.16 -4.08
N ARG A 542 -9.03 7.41 -4.08
CA ARG A 542 -9.74 8.03 -5.20
C ARG A 542 -9.18 9.41 -5.52
N MET A 543 -8.99 10.24 -4.51
CA MET A 543 -8.44 11.58 -4.67
C MET A 543 -7.01 11.54 -5.24
N THR A 544 -6.15 10.64 -4.77
CA THR A 544 -4.79 10.47 -5.28
C THR A 544 -4.79 10.01 -6.74
N ILE A 545 -5.66 9.05 -7.13
CA ILE A 545 -5.81 8.62 -8.53
C ILE A 545 -6.19 9.79 -9.43
N LEU A 546 -7.10 10.67 -8.99
CA LEU A 546 -7.53 11.84 -9.78
C LEU A 546 -6.42 12.90 -9.91
N LEU A 547 -5.51 12.99 -8.95
CA LEU A 547 -4.41 13.95 -8.95
C LEU A 547 -3.17 13.46 -9.68
N THR A 548 -2.94 12.16 -9.73
CA THR A 548 -1.74 11.56 -10.37
C THR A 548 -1.52 11.99 -11.82
N PRO A 549 -2.53 12.12 -12.70
CA PRO A 549 -2.31 12.52 -14.09
C PRO A 549 -1.82 13.97 -14.28
N PHE A 550 -1.93 14.84 -13.29
CA PHE A 550 -1.33 16.19 -13.34
C PHE A 550 0.20 16.16 -13.23
N MET A 551 0.78 15.06 -12.72
CA MET A 551 2.22 14.90 -12.67
C MET A 551 2.79 14.66 -14.07
N SER A 552 3.93 15.29 -14.36
CA SER A 552 4.60 15.12 -15.64
C SER A 552 5.31 13.77 -15.70
N CYS A 553 4.73 12.78 -16.38
CA CYS A 553 5.38 11.49 -16.58
C CYS A 553 6.50 11.56 -17.64
N SER A 554 7.38 10.56 -17.65
CA SER A 554 8.54 10.48 -18.58
C SER A 554 8.13 10.54 -20.07
N ALA A 555 6.99 9.98 -20.43
CA ALA A 555 6.49 9.99 -21.82
C ALA A 555 6.13 11.40 -22.35
N LYS A 556 5.99 12.39 -21.46
CA LYS A 556 5.79 13.80 -21.85
C LYS A 556 7.11 14.53 -22.15
N LEU A 557 8.25 14.00 -21.65
CA LEU A 557 9.57 14.62 -21.83
C LEU A 557 9.97 14.84 -23.31
N PRO A 558 9.79 13.88 -24.22
CA PRO A 558 10.10 14.10 -25.63
C PRO A 558 9.34 15.29 -26.23
N ILE A 559 8.05 15.47 -25.84
CA ILE A 559 7.26 16.62 -26.30
C ILE A 559 7.88 17.92 -25.79
N TYR A 560 8.24 17.98 -24.51
CA TYR A 560 8.86 19.18 -23.95
C TYR A 560 10.23 19.47 -24.58
N ALA A 561 11.07 18.44 -24.73
CA ALA A 561 12.39 18.59 -25.33
C ALA A 561 12.30 19.11 -26.77
N PHE A 562 11.40 18.53 -27.60
CA PHE A 562 11.19 18.95 -28.98
C PHE A 562 10.77 20.42 -29.08
N PHE A 563 9.69 20.81 -28.38
CA PHE A 563 9.17 22.18 -28.47
C PHE A 563 10.08 23.21 -27.80
N VAL A 564 10.75 22.83 -26.71
CA VAL A 564 11.69 23.72 -26.01
C VAL A 564 12.94 23.98 -26.87
N SER A 565 13.49 22.96 -27.52
CA SER A 565 14.63 23.14 -28.40
C SER A 565 14.28 23.95 -29.65
N ALA A 566 13.08 23.76 -30.20
CA ALA A 566 12.61 24.41 -31.41
C ALA A 566 12.20 25.88 -31.21
N PHE A 567 11.53 26.21 -30.12
CA PHE A 567 10.89 27.52 -29.91
C PHE A 567 11.49 28.34 -28.76
N PHE A 568 12.19 27.72 -27.80
CA PHE A 568 12.73 28.37 -26.60
C PHE A 568 14.21 28.07 -26.34
N PRO A 569 15.12 28.13 -27.32
CA PRO A 569 16.51 27.67 -27.19
C PRO A 569 17.31 28.42 -26.13
N LYS A 570 16.99 29.71 -25.87
CA LYS A 570 17.71 30.55 -24.88
C LYS A 570 17.29 30.27 -23.44
N HIS A 571 16.07 29.79 -23.20
CA HIS A 571 15.49 29.61 -21.86
C HIS A 571 14.92 28.20 -21.64
N GLY A 572 15.40 27.22 -22.37
CA GLY A 572 14.87 25.85 -22.39
C GLY A 572 14.72 25.20 -21.01
N GLY A 573 15.74 25.34 -20.16
CA GLY A 573 15.69 24.78 -18.79
C GLY A 573 14.61 25.44 -17.92
N LEU A 574 14.42 26.78 -18.06
CA LEU A 574 13.36 27.49 -17.32
C LEU A 574 11.95 27.10 -17.80
N VAL A 575 11.75 26.94 -19.09
CA VAL A 575 10.46 26.52 -19.66
C VAL A 575 10.13 25.10 -19.20
N MET A 576 11.10 24.17 -19.29
CA MET A 576 10.92 22.79 -18.86
C MET A 576 10.63 22.70 -17.35
N GLY A 577 11.40 23.36 -16.52
CA GLY A 577 11.14 23.46 -15.09
C GLY A 577 9.77 24.10 -14.79
N GLY A 578 9.43 25.18 -15.49
CA GLY A 578 8.13 25.85 -15.39
C GLY A 578 6.95 24.94 -15.69
N LEU A 579 7.05 24.03 -16.68
CA LEU A 579 6.02 23.05 -17.01
C LEU A 579 5.83 22.03 -15.87
N TYR A 580 6.93 21.55 -15.26
CA TYR A 580 6.83 20.66 -14.09
C TYR A 580 6.14 21.35 -12.92
N PHE A 581 6.56 22.58 -12.57
CA PHE A 581 5.93 23.36 -11.51
C PHE A 581 4.47 23.68 -11.81
N LEU A 582 4.13 24.00 -13.06
CA LEU A 582 2.75 24.24 -13.47
C LEU A 582 1.87 23.02 -13.22
N GLY A 583 2.32 21.83 -13.58
CA GLY A 583 1.60 20.59 -13.31
C GLY A 583 1.34 20.38 -11.81
N ILE A 584 2.34 20.60 -10.97
CA ILE A 584 2.20 20.52 -9.51
C ILE A 584 1.21 21.56 -8.98
N ILE A 585 1.32 22.81 -9.41
CA ILE A 585 0.43 23.91 -8.96
C ILE A 585 -1.02 23.63 -9.34
N VAL A 586 -1.27 23.21 -10.58
CA VAL A 586 -2.61 22.82 -11.03
C VAL A 586 -3.11 21.63 -10.24
N GLY A 587 -2.28 20.62 -9.99
CA GLY A 587 -2.62 19.48 -9.14
C GLY A 587 -3.02 19.90 -7.72
N ILE A 588 -2.28 20.80 -7.08
CA ILE A 588 -2.60 21.34 -5.75
C ILE A 588 -3.92 22.14 -5.78
N LEU A 589 -4.14 22.95 -6.80
CA LEU A 589 -5.38 23.72 -6.97
C LEU A 589 -6.59 22.79 -7.06
N PHE A 590 -6.49 21.75 -7.88
CA PHE A 590 -7.56 20.76 -8.01
C PHE A 590 -7.71 19.88 -6.75
N ALA A 591 -6.65 19.62 -6.01
CA ALA A 591 -6.74 18.96 -4.71
C ALA A 591 -7.62 19.77 -3.74
N PHE A 592 -7.45 21.10 -3.67
CA PHE A 592 -8.31 21.98 -2.86
C PHE A 592 -9.78 21.96 -3.35
N ILE A 593 -9.99 21.97 -4.69
CA ILE A 593 -11.34 21.90 -5.26
C ILE A 593 -11.99 20.56 -4.91
N TYR A 594 -11.30 19.45 -5.10
CA TYR A 594 -11.81 18.11 -4.80
C TYR A 594 -12.11 17.93 -3.32
N ARG A 595 -11.25 18.45 -2.42
CA ARG A 595 -11.49 18.41 -0.98
C ARG A 595 -12.80 19.12 -0.59
N LYS A 596 -13.12 20.26 -1.24
CA LYS A 596 -14.33 21.04 -0.93
C LYS A 596 -15.60 20.51 -1.60
N THR A 597 -15.48 19.82 -2.73
CA THR A 597 -16.62 19.39 -3.57
C THR A 597 -16.92 17.91 -3.48
N LEU A 598 -15.99 17.07 -3.96
CA LEU A 598 -16.19 15.62 -4.12
C LEU A 598 -15.82 14.80 -2.88
N PHE A 599 -14.78 15.20 -2.15
CA PHE A 599 -14.21 14.42 -1.05
C PHE A 599 -14.21 15.23 0.24
N ARG A 600 -15.41 15.52 0.75
CA ARG A 600 -15.59 16.22 2.04
C ARG A 600 -15.13 15.32 3.19
N GLY A 601 -14.59 15.92 4.26
CA GLY A 601 -14.07 15.25 5.45
C GLY A 601 -12.56 15.40 5.59
N ASP A 602 -12.03 14.99 6.74
CA ASP A 602 -10.62 15.09 7.05
C ASP A 602 -9.83 13.87 6.53
N ALA A 603 -8.52 14.06 6.33
CA ALA A 603 -7.63 12.97 5.99
C ALA A 603 -7.58 11.95 7.12
N VAL A 604 -7.56 10.64 6.75
CA VAL A 604 -7.47 9.57 7.73
C VAL A 604 -6.28 9.81 8.67
N PRO A 605 -6.46 9.58 9.98
CA PRO A 605 -5.39 9.71 10.94
C PRO A 605 -4.14 8.92 10.54
N PHE A 606 -2.99 9.53 10.78
CA PHE A 606 -1.72 8.94 10.43
C PHE A 606 -1.09 8.32 11.68
N VAL A 607 -1.39 7.06 11.89
CA VAL A 607 -0.70 6.25 12.91
C VAL A 607 0.12 5.21 12.17
N MET A 608 1.42 5.24 12.34
CA MET A 608 2.33 4.36 11.61
C MET A 608 3.57 4.04 12.46
N GLU A 609 4.00 2.81 12.38
CA GLU A 609 5.31 2.39 12.88
C GLU A 609 6.39 2.71 11.86
N LEU A 610 7.53 3.20 12.29
CA LEU A 610 8.71 3.37 11.44
C LEU A 610 9.57 2.11 11.52
N PRO A 611 9.55 1.23 10.48
CA PRO A 611 10.32 -0.01 10.51
C PRO A 611 11.82 0.28 10.51
N ASN A 612 12.63 -0.58 11.14
CA ASN A 612 14.07 -0.48 11.05
C ASN A 612 14.55 -0.58 9.61
N TYR A 613 15.65 0.13 9.26
CA TYR A 613 16.23 0.00 7.92
C TYR A 613 16.79 -1.41 7.70
N ARG A 614 16.25 -2.07 6.69
CA ARG A 614 16.66 -3.42 6.27
C ARG A 614 17.04 -3.44 4.79
N MET A 615 18.00 -4.30 4.45
CA MET A 615 18.28 -4.55 3.03
C MET A 615 17.26 -5.55 2.49
N PRO A 616 16.58 -5.22 1.38
CA PRO A 616 15.61 -6.12 0.78
C PRO A 616 16.26 -7.41 0.28
N GLY A 617 15.55 -8.52 0.38
CA GLY A 617 16.00 -9.80 -0.13
C GLY A 617 15.99 -9.83 -1.67
N ALA A 618 17.12 -10.12 -2.30
CA ALA A 618 17.26 -10.11 -3.76
C ALA A 618 16.20 -10.99 -4.46
N LYS A 619 15.88 -12.15 -3.91
CA LYS A 619 14.87 -13.06 -4.46
C LYS A 619 13.47 -12.44 -4.48
N ASN A 620 13.08 -11.76 -3.40
CA ASN A 620 11.76 -11.10 -3.31
C ASN A 620 11.65 -9.94 -4.30
N VAL A 621 12.73 -9.14 -4.41
CA VAL A 621 12.78 -8.03 -5.38
C VAL A 621 12.67 -8.57 -6.81
N CYS A 622 13.43 -9.61 -7.19
CA CYS A 622 13.35 -10.21 -8.52
C CYS A 622 11.95 -10.78 -8.81
N GLN A 623 11.32 -11.42 -7.85
CA GLN A 623 9.95 -11.94 -8.01
C GLN A 623 8.95 -10.81 -8.23
N LEU A 624 9.00 -9.75 -7.43
CA LEU A 624 8.14 -8.57 -7.58
C LEU A 624 8.33 -7.91 -8.95
N LEU A 625 9.59 -7.74 -9.39
CA LEU A 625 9.90 -7.18 -10.71
C LEU A 625 9.33 -8.04 -11.84
N TRP A 626 9.42 -9.37 -11.73
CA TRP A 626 8.85 -10.27 -12.71
C TRP A 626 7.32 -10.18 -12.77
N GLU A 627 6.65 -10.11 -11.62
CA GLU A 627 5.18 -9.92 -11.54
C GLU A 627 4.75 -8.61 -12.22
N LYS A 628 5.46 -7.51 -11.93
CA LYS A 628 5.18 -6.20 -12.55
C LYS A 628 5.47 -6.18 -14.05
N ALA A 629 6.56 -6.81 -14.49
CA ALA A 629 6.88 -6.96 -15.91
C ALA A 629 5.82 -7.79 -16.64
N LYS A 630 5.40 -8.91 -16.07
CA LYS A 630 4.34 -9.78 -16.61
C LYS A 630 3.01 -9.03 -16.75
N ASP A 631 2.59 -8.30 -15.71
CA ASP A 631 1.37 -7.47 -15.75
C ASP A 631 1.42 -6.41 -16.85
N PHE A 632 2.57 -5.78 -17.03
CA PHE A 632 2.76 -4.79 -18.11
C PHE A 632 2.70 -5.45 -19.49
N LEU A 633 3.38 -6.57 -19.68
CA LEU A 633 3.35 -7.33 -20.95
C LEU A 633 1.93 -7.77 -21.31
N GLN A 634 1.16 -8.30 -20.36
CA GLN A 634 -0.23 -8.68 -20.60
C GLN A 634 -1.08 -7.49 -21.08
N LYS A 635 -0.90 -6.31 -20.47
CA LYS A 635 -1.61 -5.09 -20.88
C LYS A 635 -1.15 -4.59 -22.24
N ALA A 636 0.15 -4.70 -22.55
CA ALA A 636 0.70 -4.33 -23.86
C ALA A 636 0.08 -5.19 -24.97
N PHE A 637 0.06 -6.50 -24.79
CA PHE A 637 -0.49 -7.44 -25.79
C PHE A 637 -2.02 -7.52 -25.82
N THR A 638 -2.74 -6.88 -24.93
CA THR A 638 -4.21 -6.85 -24.97
C THR A 638 -4.73 -5.47 -25.35
N VAL A 639 -4.72 -4.53 -24.44
CA VAL A 639 -5.34 -3.21 -24.62
C VAL A 639 -4.59 -2.37 -25.65
N ILE A 640 -3.25 -2.35 -25.56
CA ILE A 640 -2.44 -1.45 -26.39
C ILE A 640 -2.39 -1.98 -27.82
N LEU A 641 -2.22 -3.29 -28.02
CA LEU A 641 -2.24 -3.89 -29.36
C LEU A 641 -3.54 -3.56 -30.12
N ILE A 642 -4.70 -3.76 -29.49
CA ILE A 642 -6.00 -3.48 -30.11
C ILE A 642 -6.10 -1.98 -30.46
N ALA A 643 -5.64 -1.13 -29.55
CA ALA A 643 -5.72 0.29 -29.75
C ALA A 643 -4.74 0.80 -30.83
N THR A 644 -3.52 0.24 -30.95
CA THR A 644 -2.59 0.58 -32.03
C THR A 644 -3.09 0.12 -33.38
N MET A 645 -3.65 -1.08 -33.48
CA MET A 645 -4.29 -1.56 -34.70
C MET A 645 -5.45 -0.66 -35.15
N LEU A 646 -6.27 -0.19 -34.21
CA LEU A 646 -7.37 0.73 -34.49
C LEU A 646 -6.85 2.06 -35.03
N ILE A 647 -5.82 2.65 -34.41
CA ILE A 647 -5.23 3.91 -34.89
C ILE A 647 -4.58 3.72 -36.27
N TRP A 648 -3.80 2.65 -36.46
CA TRP A 648 -3.23 2.32 -37.74
C TRP A 648 -4.31 2.23 -38.82
N PHE A 649 -5.43 1.53 -38.55
CA PHE A 649 -6.56 1.44 -39.48
C PHE A 649 -7.14 2.82 -39.82
N LEU A 650 -7.35 3.67 -38.79
CA LEU A 650 -7.88 5.03 -39.01
C LEU A 650 -6.90 5.94 -39.77
N GLN A 651 -5.59 5.67 -39.71
CA GLN A 651 -4.56 6.42 -40.43
C GLN A 651 -4.39 5.94 -41.87
N SER A 652 -4.58 4.65 -42.12
CA SER A 652 -4.27 4.00 -43.40
C SER A 652 -5.46 3.95 -44.36
N PHE A 653 -6.69 4.19 -43.88
CA PHE A 653 -7.89 4.09 -44.70
C PHE A 653 -8.70 5.40 -44.74
N ASP A 654 -9.35 5.67 -45.90
CA ASP A 654 -10.33 6.71 -46.05
C ASP A 654 -11.74 6.26 -45.57
N ILE A 655 -12.74 7.17 -45.65
CA ILE A 655 -14.14 6.87 -45.27
C ILE A 655 -14.78 5.77 -46.13
N HIS A 656 -14.23 5.51 -47.33
CA HIS A 656 -14.70 4.49 -48.26
C HIS A 656 -13.91 3.18 -48.17
N PHE A 657 -13.07 3.02 -47.12
CA PHE A 657 -12.22 1.86 -46.90
C PHE A 657 -11.14 1.61 -47.98
N ASN A 658 -10.75 2.64 -48.73
CA ASN A 658 -9.61 2.57 -49.63
C ASN A 658 -8.33 2.93 -48.86
N MET A 659 -7.23 2.27 -49.21
CA MET A 659 -5.93 2.59 -48.66
C MET A 659 -5.45 3.96 -49.15
N VAL A 660 -5.04 4.82 -48.24
CA VAL A 660 -4.70 6.23 -48.49
C VAL A 660 -3.22 6.41 -48.70
N THR A 661 -2.82 7.06 -49.75
CA THR A 661 -1.42 7.44 -50.03
C THR A 661 -1.02 8.77 -49.35
N ASP A 662 -2.03 9.66 -49.13
CA ASP A 662 -1.83 10.94 -48.44
C ASP A 662 -2.58 10.92 -47.09
N SER A 663 -1.87 11.14 -45.97
CA SER A 663 -2.43 11.16 -44.63
C SER A 663 -3.60 12.14 -44.44
N LYS A 664 -3.77 13.13 -45.34
CA LYS A 664 -4.85 14.11 -45.31
C LYS A 664 -6.22 13.50 -45.59
N ASP A 665 -6.25 12.46 -46.40
CA ASP A 665 -7.50 11.81 -46.83
C ASP A 665 -7.91 10.67 -45.88
N SER A 666 -7.12 10.42 -44.79
CA SER A 666 -7.40 9.38 -43.81
C SER A 666 -8.64 9.67 -42.96
N MET A 667 -9.30 8.60 -42.46
CA MET A 667 -10.39 8.72 -41.49
C MET A 667 -9.97 9.52 -40.27
N LEU A 668 -8.72 9.35 -39.80
CA LEU A 668 -8.21 10.08 -38.66
C LEU A 668 -8.08 11.58 -38.89
N ALA A 669 -7.68 11.98 -40.11
CA ALA A 669 -7.67 13.39 -40.55
C ALA A 669 -9.08 13.96 -40.59
N ALA A 670 -10.06 13.20 -41.10
CA ALA A 670 -11.47 13.60 -41.14
C ALA A 670 -12.03 13.83 -39.72
N ILE A 671 -11.79 12.88 -38.77
CA ILE A 671 -12.17 13.02 -37.36
C ILE A 671 -11.50 14.24 -36.74
N SER A 672 -10.20 14.42 -37.00
CA SER A 672 -9.43 15.56 -36.50
C SER A 672 -9.97 16.88 -36.96
N SER A 673 -10.41 16.97 -38.22
CA SER A 673 -10.99 18.16 -38.81
C SER A 673 -12.29 18.62 -38.13
N VAL A 674 -13.10 17.70 -37.64
CA VAL A 674 -14.30 17.99 -36.84
C VAL A 674 -13.92 18.64 -35.47
N ILE A 675 -12.77 18.31 -34.92
CA ILE A 675 -12.30 18.80 -33.62
C ILE A 675 -11.58 20.15 -33.76
N VAL A 676 -11.02 20.48 -34.90
CA VAL A 676 -10.29 21.74 -35.19
C VAL A 676 -10.99 23.01 -34.68
N PRO A 677 -12.31 23.22 -34.84
CA PRO A 677 -12.97 24.43 -34.33
C PRO A 677 -12.78 24.64 -32.80
N ILE A 678 -12.71 23.56 -32.02
CA ILE A 678 -12.52 23.61 -30.58
C ILE A 678 -11.10 24.11 -30.22
N PHE A 679 -10.11 23.83 -31.08
CA PHE A 679 -8.73 24.21 -30.90
C PHE A 679 -8.31 25.54 -31.52
N LYS A 680 -9.15 26.13 -32.40
CA LYS A 680 -8.92 27.46 -32.96
C LYS A 680 -8.67 28.56 -31.90
N PRO A 681 -9.45 28.67 -30.82
CA PRO A 681 -9.19 29.68 -29.78
C PRO A 681 -7.83 29.53 -29.09
N LEU A 682 -7.24 28.34 -29.11
CA LEU A 682 -5.92 28.06 -28.57
C LEU A 682 -4.75 28.40 -29.52
N GLY A 683 -5.07 28.78 -30.78
CA GLY A 683 -4.10 28.95 -31.87
C GLY A 683 -3.57 27.63 -32.44
N LEU A 684 -4.32 26.55 -32.25
CA LEU A 684 -4.01 25.18 -32.66
C LEU A 684 -5.03 24.67 -33.69
N GLY A 685 -5.49 25.56 -34.58
CA GLY A 685 -6.56 25.28 -35.55
C GLY A 685 -6.10 24.52 -36.79
N ASP A 686 -5.09 23.66 -36.71
CA ASP A 686 -4.59 22.80 -37.78
C ASP A 686 -4.98 21.34 -37.54
N TRP A 687 -5.53 20.65 -38.52
CA TRP A 687 -5.94 19.25 -38.42
C TRP A 687 -4.75 18.34 -38.07
N ARG A 688 -3.54 18.65 -38.54
CA ARG A 688 -2.32 17.90 -38.26
C ARG A 688 -1.96 17.91 -36.76
N ILE A 689 -2.18 19.04 -36.08
CA ILE A 689 -2.00 19.16 -34.63
C ILE A 689 -3.04 18.31 -33.89
N CYS A 690 -4.33 18.41 -34.33
CA CYS A 690 -5.39 17.61 -33.71
C CYS A 690 -5.15 16.11 -33.91
N THR A 691 -4.68 15.67 -35.09
CA THR A 691 -4.28 14.29 -35.36
C THR A 691 -3.17 13.82 -34.43
N SER A 692 -2.13 14.64 -34.23
CA SER A 692 -1.03 14.30 -33.33
C SER A 692 -1.49 14.19 -31.87
N LEU A 693 -2.41 15.04 -31.44
CA LEU A 693 -2.97 14.97 -30.08
C LEU A 693 -3.84 13.72 -29.87
N ILE A 694 -4.56 13.28 -30.90
CA ILE A 694 -5.34 12.03 -30.87
C ILE A 694 -4.38 10.83 -30.82
N SER A 695 -3.34 10.80 -31.66
CA SER A 695 -2.29 9.77 -31.59
C SER A 695 -1.62 9.73 -30.21
N GLY A 696 -1.40 10.89 -29.58
CA GLY A 696 -0.86 11.02 -28.23
C GLY A 696 -1.79 10.53 -27.10
N LEU A 697 -3.03 10.16 -27.36
CA LEU A 697 -3.85 9.41 -26.41
C LEU A 697 -3.37 7.96 -26.27
N MET A 698 -2.81 7.39 -27.32
CA MET A 698 -2.21 6.06 -27.29
C MET A 698 -0.93 6.06 -26.47
N ALA A 699 0.05 6.80 -26.93
CA ALA A 699 1.34 6.98 -26.32
C ALA A 699 1.76 8.45 -26.49
N LYS A 700 2.17 9.10 -25.40
CA LYS A 700 2.43 10.55 -25.41
C LYS A 700 3.57 10.94 -26.35
N GLU A 701 4.58 10.11 -26.48
CA GLU A 701 5.71 10.31 -27.39
C GLU A 701 5.27 10.33 -28.87
N SER A 702 4.18 9.65 -29.23
CA SER A 702 3.68 9.64 -30.60
C SER A 702 3.22 11.03 -31.11
N VAL A 703 2.99 11.98 -30.19
CA VAL A 703 2.66 13.37 -30.57
C VAL A 703 3.77 13.96 -31.44
N VAL A 704 5.03 13.81 -31.03
CA VAL A 704 6.19 14.39 -31.74
C VAL A 704 6.38 13.69 -33.08
N SER A 705 6.43 12.36 -33.08
CA SER A 705 6.64 11.57 -34.32
C SER A 705 5.53 11.87 -35.35
N THR A 706 4.26 11.95 -34.92
CA THR A 706 3.16 12.30 -35.83
C THR A 706 3.28 13.74 -36.35
N LEU A 707 3.70 14.70 -35.52
CA LEU A 707 3.93 16.07 -35.95
C LEU A 707 5.08 16.15 -36.98
N GLU A 708 6.20 15.47 -36.74
CA GLU A 708 7.31 15.45 -37.68
C GLU A 708 6.93 14.85 -39.04
N ILE A 709 6.19 13.74 -39.02
CA ILE A 709 5.70 13.10 -40.25
C ILE A 709 4.73 14.05 -41.02
N LEU A 710 3.73 14.59 -40.32
CA LEU A 710 2.67 15.39 -40.97
C LEU A 710 3.15 16.78 -41.43
N PHE A 711 4.15 17.36 -40.80
CA PHE A 711 4.70 18.66 -41.17
C PHE A 711 6.00 18.57 -41.98
N GLY A 712 6.57 17.37 -42.17
CA GLY A 712 7.77 17.19 -43.01
C GLY A 712 8.97 18.05 -42.54
N GLY A 713 9.15 18.23 -41.22
CA GLY A 713 10.20 19.06 -40.64
C GLY A 713 9.90 20.57 -40.57
N THR A 714 8.73 21.02 -41.06
CA THR A 714 8.34 22.46 -41.12
C THR A 714 7.52 22.93 -39.91
N VAL A 715 7.53 22.20 -38.79
CA VAL A 715 6.77 22.53 -37.56
C VAL A 715 7.10 23.94 -37.04
N THR A 716 8.35 24.34 -37.12
CA THR A 716 8.86 25.66 -36.63
C THR A 716 8.33 26.83 -37.45
N THR A 717 8.00 26.64 -38.72
CA THR A 717 7.45 27.66 -39.58
C THR A 717 5.93 27.72 -39.53
N ALA A 718 5.27 26.61 -39.18
CA ALA A 718 3.82 26.48 -39.11
C ALA A 718 3.22 26.97 -37.78
N LEU A 719 3.98 26.91 -36.67
CA LEU A 719 3.55 27.31 -35.34
C LEU A 719 4.26 28.58 -34.87
N THR A 720 3.51 29.49 -34.26
CA THR A 720 4.08 30.62 -33.54
C THR A 720 4.58 30.18 -32.18
N THR A 721 5.54 30.92 -31.59
CA THR A 721 6.04 30.63 -30.21
C THR A 721 4.91 30.60 -29.19
N LEU A 722 3.88 31.46 -29.36
CA LEU A 722 2.72 31.48 -28.46
C LEU A 722 1.84 30.24 -28.64
N SER A 723 1.64 29.79 -29.90
CA SER A 723 0.92 28.54 -30.17
C SER A 723 1.67 27.31 -29.64
N ALA A 724 3.00 27.32 -29.76
CA ALA A 724 3.84 26.28 -29.18
C ALA A 724 3.75 26.23 -27.64
N ALA A 725 3.74 27.38 -26.95
CA ALA A 725 3.51 27.47 -25.51
C ALA A 725 2.11 26.93 -25.11
N SER A 726 1.08 27.32 -25.85
CA SER A 726 -0.29 26.83 -25.65
C SER A 726 -0.37 25.31 -25.82
N LEU A 727 0.27 24.75 -26.86
CA LEU A 727 0.32 23.31 -27.11
C LEU A 727 1.09 22.55 -26.01
N LEU A 728 2.21 23.12 -25.52
CA LEU A 728 2.96 22.54 -24.40
C LEU A 728 2.09 22.43 -23.14
N VAL A 729 1.38 23.48 -22.76
CA VAL A 729 0.50 23.47 -21.59
C VAL A 729 -0.68 22.54 -21.79
N PHE A 730 -1.26 22.50 -22.98
CA PHE A 730 -2.32 21.53 -23.30
C PHE A 730 -1.78 20.11 -23.19
N SER A 731 -0.63 19.79 -23.79
CA SER A 731 0.00 18.47 -23.76
C SER A 731 0.41 18.02 -22.35
N LEU A 732 0.73 18.98 -21.47
CA LEU A 732 1.01 18.72 -20.06
C LEU A 732 -0.23 18.17 -19.33
N LEU A 733 -1.39 18.80 -19.52
CA LEU A 733 -2.56 18.62 -18.67
C LEU A 733 -3.66 17.72 -19.28
N TYR A 734 -3.66 17.49 -20.61
CA TYR A 734 -4.71 16.72 -21.25
C TYR A 734 -4.68 15.23 -20.88
N SER A 735 -5.72 14.51 -21.25
CA SER A 735 -5.99 13.11 -20.94
C SER A 735 -4.73 12.23 -20.79
N PRO A 736 -4.66 11.35 -19.80
CA PRO A 736 -3.59 10.35 -19.69
C PRO A 736 -3.63 9.38 -20.89
N CYS A 737 -2.54 8.62 -21.10
CA CYS A 737 -2.47 7.59 -22.15
C CYS A 737 -3.48 6.46 -21.90
N VAL A 738 -3.82 5.71 -22.98
CA VAL A 738 -4.81 4.60 -22.92
C VAL A 738 -4.47 3.58 -21.83
N ALA A 739 -3.19 3.27 -21.60
CA ALA A 739 -2.75 2.37 -20.54
C ALA A 739 -3.09 2.91 -19.14
N ALA A 740 -2.94 4.21 -18.92
CA ALA A 740 -3.31 4.85 -17.67
C ALA A 740 -4.84 4.91 -17.49
N ILE A 741 -5.59 5.21 -18.54
CA ILE A 741 -7.06 5.18 -18.55
C ILE A 741 -7.56 3.76 -18.21
N ALA A 742 -6.97 2.73 -18.81
CA ALA A 742 -7.30 1.33 -18.51
C ALA A 742 -7.03 0.99 -17.04
N SER A 743 -5.92 1.50 -16.46
CA SER A 743 -5.60 1.32 -15.05
C SER A 743 -6.59 2.05 -14.15
N ILE A 744 -6.96 3.29 -14.46
CA ILE A 744 -8.00 4.04 -13.73
C ILE A 744 -9.36 3.33 -13.83
N LYS A 745 -9.73 2.79 -15.02
CA LYS A 745 -10.95 2.00 -15.19
C LYS A 745 -10.96 0.75 -14.30
N ARG A 746 -9.83 0.08 -14.17
CA ARG A 746 -9.69 -1.10 -13.30
C ARG A 746 -9.85 -0.75 -11.82
N GLU A 747 -9.31 0.40 -11.39
CA GLU A 747 -9.31 0.81 -9.98
C GLU A 747 -10.60 1.52 -9.53
N LEU A 748 -11.19 2.34 -10.38
CA LEU A 748 -12.35 3.17 -10.03
C LEU A 748 -13.62 2.87 -10.84
N GLY A 749 -13.51 2.05 -11.90
CA GLY A 749 -14.61 1.75 -12.81
C GLY A 749 -14.70 2.68 -14.02
N ALA A 750 -15.54 2.30 -15.00
CA ALA A 750 -15.64 2.97 -16.28
C ALA A 750 -16.14 4.42 -16.17
N LYS A 751 -17.11 4.69 -15.30
CA LYS A 751 -17.67 6.04 -15.09
C LYS A 751 -16.60 7.04 -14.67
N TRP A 752 -15.76 6.67 -13.72
CA TRP A 752 -14.65 7.51 -13.26
C TRP A 752 -13.57 7.70 -14.31
N ALA A 753 -13.24 6.65 -15.07
CA ALA A 753 -12.25 6.74 -16.14
C ALA A 753 -12.66 7.75 -17.22
N VAL A 754 -13.93 7.70 -17.67
CA VAL A 754 -14.48 8.68 -18.65
C VAL A 754 -14.50 10.08 -18.04
N SER A 755 -14.93 10.23 -16.79
CA SER A 755 -14.94 11.54 -16.09
C SER A 755 -13.56 12.16 -16.00
N VAL A 756 -12.52 11.37 -15.71
CA VAL A 756 -11.12 11.84 -15.66
C VAL A 756 -10.67 12.35 -17.02
N VAL A 757 -10.94 11.62 -18.09
CA VAL A 757 -10.57 12.03 -19.46
C VAL A 757 -11.22 13.36 -19.82
N LEU A 758 -12.55 13.48 -19.65
CA LEU A 758 -13.29 14.68 -19.98
C LEU A 758 -12.84 15.88 -19.15
N LEU A 759 -12.69 15.68 -17.85
CA LEU A 759 -12.27 16.73 -16.92
C LEU A 759 -10.85 17.24 -17.24
N GLN A 760 -9.90 16.34 -17.50
CA GLN A 760 -8.53 16.73 -17.82
C GLN A 760 -8.43 17.42 -19.16
N CYS A 761 -9.18 16.99 -20.19
CA CYS A 761 -9.25 17.70 -21.46
C CYS A 761 -9.83 19.13 -21.28
N ALA A 762 -10.86 19.28 -20.45
CA ALA A 762 -11.43 20.59 -20.14
C ALA A 762 -10.42 21.49 -19.39
N ILE A 763 -9.74 20.96 -18.38
CA ILE A 763 -8.70 21.68 -17.62
C ILE A 763 -7.55 22.10 -18.53
N ALA A 764 -7.08 21.19 -19.38
CA ALA A 764 -6.00 21.45 -20.32
C ALA A 764 -6.38 22.56 -21.31
N TRP A 765 -7.62 22.53 -21.81
CA TRP A 765 -8.14 23.53 -22.71
C TRP A 765 -8.19 24.91 -22.05
N VAL A 766 -8.75 25.02 -20.83
CA VAL A 766 -8.82 26.27 -20.07
C VAL A 766 -7.43 26.80 -19.76
N ALA A 767 -6.51 25.97 -19.29
CA ALA A 767 -5.15 26.36 -18.95
C ALA A 767 -4.38 26.87 -20.20
N ALA A 768 -4.48 26.17 -21.33
CA ALA A 768 -3.86 26.57 -22.57
C ALA A 768 -4.47 27.87 -23.13
N PHE A 769 -5.79 28.08 -22.98
CA PHE A 769 -6.47 29.30 -23.36
C PHE A 769 -6.01 30.50 -22.51
N ILE A 770 -5.87 30.33 -21.18
CA ILE A 770 -5.33 31.34 -20.29
C ILE A 770 -3.90 31.73 -20.72
N VAL A 771 -3.04 30.75 -20.96
CA VAL A 771 -1.66 31.00 -21.42
C VAL A 771 -1.66 31.81 -22.73
N ARG A 772 -2.54 31.48 -23.65
CA ARG A 772 -2.66 32.22 -24.91
C ARG A 772 -3.13 33.64 -24.69
N ILE A 773 -4.18 33.89 -23.86
CA ILE A 773 -4.64 35.24 -23.56
C ILE A 773 -3.53 36.07 -22.91
N ILE A 774 -2.85 35.53 -21.91
CA ILE A 774 -1.73 36.21 -21.24
C ILE A 774 -0.63 36.54 -22.25
N GLY A 775 -0.29 35.61 -23.13
CA GLY A 775 0.72 35.84 -24.17
C GLY A 775 0.31 36.91 -25.16
N LEU A 776 -0.97 36.99 -25.57
CA LEU A 776 -1.49 38.03 -26.44
C LEU A 776 -1.55 39.43 -25.79
N LEU A 777 -1.67 39.47 -24.47
CA LEU A 777 -1.64 40.73 -23.69
C LEU A 777 -0.22 41.24 -23.45
N LEU A 778 0.79 40.37 -23.50
CA LEU A 778 2.19 40.68 -23.28
C LEU A 778 2.97 41.00 -24.58
N MET A 779 2.41 40.62 -25.73
CA MET A 779 2.89 40.96 -27.05
C MET A 779 2.27 42.25 -27.54
#